data_a1581501fb935089d426c15e36951d92
#
_entry.id   a1581501fb935089d426c15e36951d92
#
_cell.length_a   1.000
_cell.length_b   1.000
_cell.length_c   1.000
_cell.angle_alpha   90.00
_cell.angle_beta   90.00
_cell.angle_gamma   90.00
#
_symmetry.space_group_name_H-M   'P 1'
#
loop_
_entity.id
_entity.type
_entity.pdbx_description
1 polymer ?
#
loop_
_entity_poly.entity_id
_entity_poly.type
_entity_poly.pdbx_seq_one_letter_code
_entity_poly.pdbx_strand_id
1 'polypeptide(L)'
;MIFISYGHDDHEEFIKLLARKLSDVGYEIWIDYNKLDGGSEWEERIEEGIKNSNWIVVFMTQHAMRRPDGYCLDEISFARFLNKPILPIKLQEIAPPISIARIQWIDMSGCLKHGEEYNEEYVNAKFKELMDILDGVKQLEYNSDSQYHLMHCFNPLDNESYLVSNKKFYGREWLFDQYEKWLEDTDKKSRVFAIIGQAGSGKTTFVTRLCERSSNVVAIHFCRYNNDERANPKRAIMSLAYHLSTQIPEYRAYLQRLPDIDKLQNKSISRLFEYLFIEPMNQITPPKEKNVLVIDALDEATKNMKNELVDLIVRDFHKTPSWLNLVVTSRPEQDIARKLKHLNPVVIVNDSEANLADIRGYLEKNLEPYIPEGADEDKIIETILTKSQGNFLYAAKIVGDIENETLSIDKVDEFPDGLVNVYTSYFERLFVLDDKYEYKREIRPLMEILCSCYEPLKEDVITEILDIDQYDFEEISEHIFVLFPTNNGLMEPLHKSLVDWLVDKELSGRFSVSLRAAHTRMSEYYYGKYQRGKHSNYMIKYLAKHLIASKTPELAVEPLTDAKLQEARIELIGQDSAIREYLIEIQALKDVDPSLAIDVLRSACFREIFRENRRYLYNAGLYFTLKDIGFDDIIEEYIAEKSIDILVGCVNYLYIVERYEDSVKLALRLVKEYDAPEYYDLLSEIENEIALSYRKVVNFDEALVHCEKVCRLSASNKDYYEAALAHQTIGKIYYHRQMWEEAYCELCTAVRLLEESLPLTSDVDYTKMLKLYVAAFEREVALSLVWQKRTELANAHLAHAGEIYDAVHSTDRYYVRYLYVGMFADVVDGDYESAKEKYPEICGVMKSKYDKSQVEFYYALGLYASGDTGAALEHVNTAYGYAKEIDAYLERNEIILLRNILLGGSDDTAGMVGCGTNRDITEWIDFVRGFIRSLKENENEV
;
A
#
# COMPACT_ATOMS: atom_id res chain seq x y z
N MET A 1 -19.90 -7.53 -42.76
CA MET A 1 -18.44 -7.36 -42.73
C MET A 1 -17.93 -7.79 -41.34
N ILE A 2 -16.79 -8.46 -41.28
CA ILE A 2 -16.10 -8.90 -40.07
C ILE A 2 -14.73 -8.20 -40.04
N PHE A 3 -14.40 -7.51 -38.94
CA PHE A 3 -13.08 -7.00 -38.72
C PHE A 3 -12.22 -8.04 -37.99
N ILE A 4 -11.00 -8.29 -38.49
CA ILE A 4 -10.05 -9.22 -37.88
C ILE A 4 -8.92 -8.46 -37.22
N SER A 5 -8.86 -8.55 -35.89
CA SER A 5 -7.81 -7.99 -35.04
C SER A 5 -6.80 -9.10 -34.71
N TYR A 6 -5.51 -8.88 -35.00
CA TYR A 6 -4.45 -9.88 -34.78
C TYR A 6 -3.08 -9.25 -34.63
N GLY A 7 -2.16 -9.95 -33.97
CA GLY A 7 -0.75 -9.57 -33.92
C GLY A 7 0.02 -10.05 -35.15
N HIS A 8 0.96 -9.24 -35.62
CA HIS A 8 1.88 -9.65 -36.69
C HIS A 8 2.99 -10.55 -36.13
N ASP A 9 2.64 -11.81 -35.84
CA ASP A 9 3.53 -12.82 -35.28
C ASP A 9 3.52 -14.12 -36.10
N ASP A 10 4.13 -15.17 -35.59
CA ASP A 10 4.26 -16.48 -36.28
C ASP A 10 2.89 -17.14 -36.61
N HIS A 11 1.77 -16.61 -36.13
CA HIS A 11 0.41 -17.10 -36.36
C HIS A 11 -0.29 -16.40 -37.52
N GLU A 12 0.34 -15.40 -38.13
CA GLU A 12 -0.25 -14.57 -39.19
C GLU A 12 -0.76 -15.42 -40.37
N GLU A 13 0.01 -16.41 -40.82
CA GLU A 13 -0.37 -17.27 -41.96
C GLU A 13 -1.60 -18.14 -41.62
N PHE A 14 -1.72 -18.61 -40.38
CA PHE A 14 -2.91 -19.34 -39.93
C PHE A 14 -4.14 -18.42 -39.85
N ILE A 15 -3.97 -17.21 -39.40
CA ILE A 15 -5.05 -16.21 -39.33
C ILE A 15 -5.52 -15.84 -40.75
N LYS A 16 -4.60 -15.65 -41.69
CA LYS A 16 -4.92 -15.41 -43.09
C LYS A 16 -5.65 -16.59 -43.70
N LEU A 17 -5.30 -17.83 -43.36
CA LEU A 17 -6.01 -19.02 -43.80
C LEU A 17 -7.46 -19.02 -43.32
N LEU A 18 -7.71 -18.70 -42.03
CA LEU A 18 -9.05 -18.59 -41.48
C LEU A 18 -9.85 -17.44 -42.10
N ALA A 19 -9.22 -16.30 -42.34
CA ALA A 19 -9.84 -15.17 -43.03
C ALA A 19 -10.29 -15.54 -44.46
N ARG A 20 -9.45 -16.26 -45.21
CA ARG A 20 -9.83 -16.80 -46.56
C ARG A 20 -11.01 -17.75 -46.43
N LYS A 21 -10.99 -18.72 -45.49
CA LYS A 21 -12.10 -19.64 -45.28
C LYS A 21 -13.41 -18.91 -44.97
N LEU A 22 -13.39 -17.84 -44.17
CA LEU A 22 -14.55 -16.98 -43.89
C LEU A 22 -15.03 -16.24 -45.15
N SER A 23 -14.11 -15.74 -45.97
CA SER A 23 -14.43 -15.10 -47.27
C SER A 23 -15.04 -16.10 -48.25
N ASP A 24 -14.52 -17.35 -48.34
CA ASP A 24 -15.01 -18.39 -49.22
C ASP A 24 -16.45 -18.81 -48.88
N VAL A 25 -16.88 -18.68 -47.65
CA VAL A 25 -18.28 -18.98 -47.24
C VAL A 25 -19.17 -17.74 -47.29
N GLY A 26 -18.68 -16.59 -47.82
CA GLY A 26 -19.50 -15.42 -48.13
C GLY A 26 -19.43 -14.25 -47.15
N TYR A 27 -18.54 -14.27 -46.14
CA TYR A 27 -18.34 -13.13 -45.29
C TYR A 27 -17.44 -12.07 -45.92
N GLU A 28 -17.82 -10.82 -45.78
CA GLU A 28 -16.96 -9.70 -46.17
C GLU A 28 -15.96 -9.47 -45.00
N ILE A 29 -14.67 -9.59 -45.31
CA ILE A 29 -13.59 -9.56 -44.30
C ILE A 29 -12.79 -8.28 -44.45
N TRP A 30 -12.61 -7.56 -43.34
CA TRP A 30 -11.64 -6.51 -43.19
C TRP A 30 -10.45 -7.01 -42.38
N ILE A 31 -9.27 -7.02 -42.98
CA ILE A 31 -8.02 -7.43 -42.35
C ILE A 31 -6.88 -6.59 -42.91
N ASP A 32 -5.98 -6.12 -42.06
CA ASP A 32 -4.82 -5.37 -42.52
C ASP A 32 -3.74 -6.31 -43.03
N TYR A 33 -3.56 -6.36 -44.38
CA TYR A 33 -2.53 -7.15 -45.04
C TYR A 33 -1.20 -6.40 -45.26
N ASN A 34 -1.16 -5.08 -45.06
CA ASN A 34 0.01 -4.29 -45.42
C ASN A 34 0.53 -3.51 -44.20
N LYS A 35 1.78 -3.75 -43.83
CA LYS A 35 2.62 -2.76 -43.15
C LYS A 35 2.84 -1.59 -44.11
N LEU A 36 1.87 -0.71 -44.28
CA LEU A 36 2.06 0.57 -44.92
C LEU A 36 2.62 1.54 -43.93
N ASP A 37 3.58 2.35 -44.34
CA ASP A 37 4.29 3.36 -43.59
C ASP A 37 3.33 4.15 -42.68
N GLY A 38 3.68 4.22 -41.38
CA GLY A 38 2.84 4.82 -40.36
C GLY A 38 2.50 6.29 -40.64
N GLY A 39 1.21 6.57 -40.69
CA GLY A 39 0.69 7.93 -40.87
C GLY A 39 -0.78 7.99 -40.46
N SER A 40 -1.31 9.18 -40.30
CA SER A 40 -2.70 9.46 -39.87
C SER A 40 -3.78 8.72 -40.70
N GLU A 41 -3.52 8.46 -41.98
CA GLU A 41 -4.44 7.69 -42.85
C GLU A 41 -4.65 6.23 -42.44
N TRP A 42 -3.70 5.60 -41.73
CA TRP A 42 -3.81 4.20 -41.29
C TRP A 42 -4.73 4.05 -40.09
N GLU A 43 -4.65 4.94 -39.10
CA GLU A 43 -5.52 4.95 -37.92
C GLU A 43 -6.99 5.19 -38.32
N GLU A 44 -7.23 6.14 -39.25
CA GLU A 44 -8.56 6.43 -39.81
C GLU A 44 -9.17 5.21 -40.52
N ARG A 45 -8.37 4.46 -41.26
CA ARG A 45 -8.83 3.23 -41.93
C ARG A 45 -9.20 2.11 -40.98
N ILE A 46 -8.45 1.91 -39.91
CA ILE A 46 -8.80 0.96 -38.85
C ILE A 46 -10.10 1.37 -38.17
N GLU A 47 -10.24 2.64 -37.81
CA GLU A 47 -11.47 3.17 -37.23
C GLU A 47 -12.68 2.95 -38.13
N GLU A 48 -12.56 3.24 -39.43
CA GLU A 48 -13.61 2.98 -40.43
C GLU A 48 -13.91 1.49 -40.56
N GLY A 49 -12.90 0.64 -40.57
CA GLY A 49 -13.03 -0.80 -40.59
C GLY A 49 -13.83 -1.32 -39.42
N ILE A 50 -13.53 -0.87 -38.20
CA ILE A 50 -14.27 -1.25 -37.00
C ILE A 50 -15.69 -0.67 -37.00
N LYS A 51 -15.86 0.62 -37.35
CA LYS A 51 -17.18 1.27 -37.45
C LYS A 51 -18.13 0.55 -38.41
N ASN A 52 -17.63 0.08 -39.54
CA ASN A 52 -18.43 -0.57 -40.58
C ASN A 52 -18.63 -2.06 -40.35
N SER A 53 -17.92 -2.70 -39.44
CA SER A 53 -18.02 -4.14 -39.17
C SER A 53 -19.18 -4.50 -38.24
N ASN A 54 -19.79 -5.66 -38.47
CA ASN A 54 -20.85 -6.24 -37.66
C ASN A 54 -20.29 -7.11 -36.53
N TRP A 55 -19.10 -7.67 -36.73
CA TRP A 55 -18.36 -8.49 -35.78
C TRP A 55 -16.89 -8.08 -35.76
N ILE A 56 -16.30 -8.13 -34.57
CA ILE A 56 -14.87 -7.99 -34.36
C ILE A 56 -14.33 -9.32 -33.87
N VAL A 57 -13.55 -9.98 -34.70
CA VAL A 57 -12.90 -11.26 -34.34
C VAL A 57 -11.48 -10.97 -33.93
N VAL A 58 -11.15 -11.31 -32.67
CA VAL A 58 -9.85 -11.00 -32.06
C VAL A 58 -9.04 -12.25 -31.85
N PHE A 59 -7.90 -12.37 -32.51
CA PHE A 59 -6.98 -13.49 -32.34
C PHE A 59 -6.00 -13.21 -31.19
N MET A 60 -6.15 -14.01 -30.13
CA MET A 60 -5.35 -13.87 -28.92
C MET A 60 -4.07 -14.70 -29.01
N THR A 61 -2.95 -14.02 -29.18
CA THR A 61 -1.59 -14.56 -29.03
C THR A 61 -0.85 -13.76 -27.97
N GLN A 62 0.27 -14.29 -27.50
CA GLN A 62 1.11 -13.58 -26.54
C GLN A 62 1.60 -12.24 -27.11
N HIS A 63 1.85 -12.17 -28.40
CA HIS A 63 2.25 -10.96 -29.10
C HIS A 63 1.08 -9.98 -29.28
N ALA A 64 -0.07 -10.44 -29.76
CA ALA A 64 -1.25 -9.60 -29.98
C ALA A 64 -1.81 -8.97 -28.69
N MET A 65 -1.76 -9.73 -27.55
CA MET A 65 -2.28 -9.30 -26.26
C MET A 65 -1.20 -8.71 -25.35
N ARG A 66 0.02 -8.60 -25.85
CA ARG A 66 1.15 -8.05 -25.13
C ARG A 66 1.02 -6.52 -25.07
N ARG A 67 1.13 -5.98 -23.90
CA ARG A 67 1.36 -4.55 -23.72
C ARG A 67 2.87 -4.32 -23.78
N PRO A 68 3.31 -3.31 -24.45
CA PRO A 68 2.65 -2.04 -24.83
C PRO A 68 2.55 -1.76 -26.33
N ASP A 69 2.84 -2.71 -27.23
CA ASP A 69 2.94 -2.48 -28.67
C ASP A 69 1.83 -3.15 -29.51
N GLY A 70 0.79 -3.65 -28.85
CA GLY A 70 -0.32 -4.33 -29.52
C GLY A 70 -1.44 -3.37 -29.90
N TYR A 71 -1.51 -2.90 -31.13
CA TYR A 71 -2.66 -2.19 -31.69
C TYR A 71 -3.98 -2.94 -31.50
N CYS A 72 -3.93 -4.26 -31.33
CA CYS A 72 -5.10 -5.09 -31.06
C CYS A 72 -5.85 -4.68 -29.79
N LEU A 73 -5.18 -4.15 -28.78
CA LEU A 73 -5.81 -3.67 -27.57
C LEU A 73 -6.56 -2.34 -27.76
N ASP A 74 -6.02 -1.47 -28.62
CA ASP A 74 -6.67 -0.23 -29.01
C ASP A 74 -7.90 -0.51 -29.88
N GLU A 75 -7.79 -1.47 -30.81
CA GLU A 75 -8.91 -1.95 -31.62
C GLU A 75 -10.04 -2.55 -30.77
N ILE A 76 -9.70 -3.37 -29.76
CA ILE A 76 -10.65 -3.92 -28.79
C ILE A 76 -11.32 -2.80 -27.99
N SER A 77 -10.56 -1.83 -27.52
CA SER A 77 -11.06 -0.71 -26.73
C SER A 77 -12.02 0.15 -27.56
N PHE A 78 -11.66 0.44 -28.79
CA PHE A 78 -12.51 1.20 -29.72
C PHE A 78 -13.77 0.42 -30.14
N ALA A 79 -13.64 -0.89 -30.40
CA ALA A 79 -14.79 -1.77 -30.67
C ALA A 79 -15.79 -1.80 -29.51
N ARG A 80 -15.30 -1.82 -28.26
CA ARG A 80 -16.16 -1.73 -27.07
C ARG A 80 -16.81 -0.37 -26.92
N PHE A 81 -16.09 0.71 -27.17
CA PHE A 81 -16.65 2.06 -27.17
C PHE A 81 -17.83 2.18 -28.14
N LEU A 82 -17.73 1.55 -29.32
CA LEU A 82 -18.80 1.49 -30.31
C LEU A 82 -19.84 0.39 -30.03
N ASN A 83 -19.78 -0.32 -28.90
CA ASN A 83 -20.68 -1.43 -28.55
C ASN A 83 -20.71 -2.53 -29.63
N LYS A 84 -19.59 -2.78 -30.34
CA LYS A 84 -19.52 -3.83 -31.35
C LYS A 84 -19.42 -5.20 -30.67
N PRO A 85 -20.06 -6.27 -31.22
CA PRO A 85 -19.87 -7.62 -30.74
C PRO A 85 -18.45 -8.11 -31.03
N ILE A 86 -17.78 -8.60 -29.99
CA ILE A 86 -16.40 -9.09 -30.04
C ILE A 86 -16.40 -10.60 -29.82
N LEU A 87 -15.71 -11.32 -30.71
CA LEU A 87 -15.49 -12.76 -30.60
C LEU A 87 -14.00 -13.05 -30.45
N PRO A 88 -13.50 -13.37 -29.25
CA PRO A 88 -12.13 -13.74 -29.05
C PRO A 88 -11.84 -15.16 -29.52
N ILE A 89 -10.69 -15.38 -30.17
CA ILE A 89 -10.16 -16.68 -30.57
C ILE A 89 -8.79 -16.87 -29.91
N LYS A 90 -8.65 -17.88 -29.08
CA LYS A 90 -7.40 -18.19 -28.38
C LYS A 90 -6.52 -19.08 -29.26
N LEU A 91 -5.32 -18.60 -29.62
CA LEU A 91 -4.33 -19.37 -30.40
C LEU A 91 -3.18 -19.89 -29.55
N GLN A 92 -2.95 -19.29 -28.37
CA GLN A 92 -1.90 -19.70 -27.42
C GLN A 92 -2.46 -19.74 -26.01
N GLU A 93 -1.76 -20.44 -25.11
CA GLU A 93 -2.06 -20.42 -23.68
C GLU A 93 -1.75 -19.06 -23.07
N ILE A 94 -2.72 -18.16 -23.14
CA ILE A 94 -2.68 -16.81 -22.58
C ILE A 94 -3.96 -16.51 -21.82
N ALA A 95 -3.87 -15.56 -20.90
CA ALA A 95 -5.05 -14.96 -20.29
C ALA A 95 -5.61 -13.84 -21.18
N PRO A 96 -6.93 -13.75 -21.39
CA PRO A 96 -7.52 -12.66 -22.13
C PRO A 96 -7.32 -11.33 -21.39
N PRO A 97 -7.16 -10.21 -22.11
CA PRO A 97 -7.16 -8.88 -21.50
C PRO A 97 -8.50 -8.60 -20.80
N ILE A 98 -8.48 -7.74 -19.78
CA ILE A 98 -9.67 -7.39 -18.97
C ILE A 98 -10.85 -7.00 -19.84
N SER A 99 -10.57 -6.26 -20.92
CA SER A 99 -11.57 -5.76 -21.84
C SER A 99 -12.46 -6.82 -22.46
N ILE A 100 -11.97 -8.04 -22.66
CA ILE A 100 -12.69 -9.16 -23.26
C ILE A 100 -12.72 -10.42 -22.38
N ALA A 101 -12.20 -10.38 -21.17
CA ALA A 101 -12.14 -11.52 -20.25
C ALA A 101 -13.51 -12.11 -19.89
N ARG A 102 -14.58 -11.33 -20.04
CA ARG A 102 -15.96 -11.76 -19.80
C ARG A 102 -16.63 -12.44 -21.00
N ILE A 103 -16.00 -12.38 -22.17
CA ILE A 103 -16.57 -12.92 -23.39
C ILE A 103 -16.03 -14.32 -23.58
N GLN A 104 -16.91 -15.28 -23.85
CA GLN A 104 -16.49 -16.64 -24.20
C GLN A 104 -15.63 -16.59 -25.46
N TRP A 105 -14.51 -17.32 -25.44
CA TRP A 105 -13.63 -17.45 -26.60
C TRP A 105 -13.68 -18.84 -27.22
N ILE A 106 -13.31 -18.93 -28.48
CA ILE A 106 -13.08 -20.22 -29.14
C ILE A 106 -11.60 -20.59 -28.93
N ASP A 107 -11.34 -21.72 -28.29
CA ASP A 107 -9.99 -22.23 -28.14
C ASP A 107 -9.54 -22.96 -29.40
N MET A 108 -8.60 -22.36 -30.12
CA MET A 108 -7.94 -22.91 -31.31
C MET A 108 -6.45 -23.21 -31.10
N SER A 109 -5.96 -23.16 -29.85
CA SER A 109 -4.56 -23.46 -29.55
C SER A 109 -4.11 -24.87 -29.96
N GLY A 110 -5.05 -25.82 -29.96
CA GLY A 110 -4.82 -27.19 -30.48
C GLY A 110 -4.84 -27.33 -31.99
N CYS A 111 -5.13 -26.26 -32.77
CA CYS A 111 -5.09 -26.30 -34.24
C CYS A 111 -3.68 -26.34 -34.80
N LEU A 112 -2.70 -25.83 -34.04
CA LEU A 112 -1.31 -25.70 -34.42
C LEU A 112 -0.51 -26.90 -33.91
N LYS A 113 0.20 -27.59 -34.80
CA LYS A 113 1.23 -28.58 -34.45
C LYS A 113 2.60 -27.91 -34.43
N HIS A 114 3.58 -28.56 -33.80
CA HIS A 114 4.96 -28.09 -33.86
C HIS A 114 5.47 -28.08 -35.30
N GLY A 115 5.72 -26.90 -35.87
CA GLY A 115 6.02 -26.68 -37.25
C GLY A 115 4.83 -26.10 -38.03
N GLU A 116 4.98 -25.86 -39.35
CA GLU A 116 3.97 -25.23 -40.21
C GLU A 116 2.72 -26.12 -40.53
N GLU A 117 2.59 -27.30 -39.91
CA GLU A 117 1.48 -28.20 -40.15
C GLU A 117 0.29 -27.94 -39.23
N TYR A 118 -0.91 -27.82 -39.81
CA TYR A 118 -2.18 -27.68 -39.11
C TYR A 118 -2.89 -29.02 -38.94
N ASN A 119 -3.64 -29.13 -37.83
CA ASN A 119 -4.57 -30.26 -37.69
C ASN A 119 -5.90 -29.93 -38.37
N GLU A 120 -6.03 -30.32 -39.65
CA GLU A 120 -7.19 -29.98 -40.48
C GLU A 120 -8.54 -30.40 -39.89
N GLU A 121 -8.63 -31.56 -39.25
CA GLU A 121 -9.87 -32.04 -38.66
C GLU A 121 -10.28 -31.14 -37.49
N TYR A 122 -9.32 -30.77 -36.64
CA TYR A 122 -9.56 -29.88 -35.51
C TYR A 122 -9.85 -28.44 -35.98
N VAL A 123 -9.16 -27.97 -36.98
CA VAL A 123 -9.42 -26.66 -37.60
C VAL A 123 -10.83 -26.59 -38.14
N ASN A 124 -11.29 -27.62 -38.88
CA ASN A 124 -12.63 -27.64 -39.47
C ASN A 124 -13.71 -27.70 -38.40
N ALA A 125 -13.48 -28.44 -37.30
CA ALA A 125 -14.43 -28.51 -36.17
C ALA A 125 -14.57 -27.14 -35.48
N LYS A 126 -13.43 -26.43 -35.21
CA LYS A 126 -13.41 -25.11 -34.61
C LYS A 126 -13.89 -24.01 -35.54
N PHE A 127 -13.63 -24.13 -36.83
CA PHE A 127 -14.20 -23.25 -37.84
C PHE A 127 -15.71 -23.32 -37.91
N LYS A 128 -16.28 -24.51 -37.78
CA LYS A 128 -17.72 -24.69 -37.68
C LYS A 128 -18.29 -24.02 -36.42
N GLU A 129 -17.61 -24.16 -35.28
CA GLU A 129 -18.00 -23.47 -34.04
C GLU A 129 -17.98 -21.94 -34.21
N LEU A 130 -16.96 -21.40 -34.92
CA LEU A 130 -16.86 -19.98 -35.28
C LEU A 130 -18.07 -19.55 -36.13
N MET A 131 -18.42 -20.34 -37.15
CA MET A 131 -19.57 -20.07 -38.02
C MET A 131 -20.88 -20.07 -37.25
N ASP A 132 -21.11 -21.06 -36.40
CA ASP A 132 -22.34 -21.18 -35.60
C ASP A 132 -22.58 -19.95 -34.69
N ILE A 133 -21.49 -19.29 -34.20
CA ILE A 133 -21.56 -18.06 -33.42
C ILE A 133 -21.84 -16.85 -34.33
N LEU A 134 -21.11 -16.71 -35.43
CA LEU A 134 -21.25 -15.59 -36.37
C LEU A 134 -22.64 -15.54 -37.02
N ASP A 135 -23.25 -16.69 -37.26
CA ASP A 135 -24.60 -16.84 -37.81
C ASP A 135 -25.73 -16.76 -36.77
N GLY A 136 -25.36 -16.60 -35.48
CA GLY A 136 -26.31 -16.48 -34.37
C GLY A 136 -26.99 -17.81 -34.00
N VAL A 137 -26.49 -18.95 -34.48
CA VAL A 137 -26.98 -20.30 -34.15
C VAL A 137 -26.57 -20.64 -32.71
N LYS A 138 -25.42 -20.22 -32.26
CA LYS A 138 -24.92 -20.36 -30.90
C LYS A 138 -24.73 -18.98 -30.29
N GLN A 139 -25.33 -18.72 -29.14
CA GLN A 139 -25.13 -17.50 -28.40
C GLN A 139 -23.78 -17.52 -27.71
N LEU A 140 -23.09 -16.38 -27.66
CA LEU A 140 -21.90 -16.18 -26.83
C LEU A 140 -22.32 -16.24 -25.36
N GLU A 141 -21.82 -17.23 -24.64
CA GLU A 141 -21.97 -17.32 -23.19
C GLU A 141 -20.83 -16.58 -22.48
N TYR A 142 -21.10 -16.09 -21.27
CA TYR A 142 -20.04 -15.56 -20.43
C TYR A 142 -19.16 -16.71 -19.93
N ASN A 143 -17.87 -16.57 -20.05
CA ASN A 143 -16.92 -17.59 -19.63
C ASN A 143 -16.91 -17.73 -18.10
N SER A 144 -17.19 -18.92 -17.61
CA SER A 144 -17.13 -19.28 -16.19
C SER A 144 -15.72 -19.72 -15.75
N ASP A 145 -14.69 -19.47 -16.57
CA ASP A 145 -13.33 -19.92 -16.30
C ASP A 145 -12.73 -19.25 -15.05
N SER A 146 -11.82 -19.94 -14.43
CA SER A 146 -11.10 -19.56 -13.22
C SER A 146 -10.37 -18.20 -13.32
N GLN A 147 -10.04 -17.74 -14.53
CA GLN A 147 -9.49 -16.40 -14.77
C GLN A 147 -10.51 -15.28 -14.49
N TYR A 148 -11.79 -15.52 -14.81
CA TYR A 148 -12.86 -14.58 -14.47
C TYR A 148 -13.02 -14.45 -12.95
N HIS A 149 -12.89 -15.56 -12.22
CA HIS A 149 -12.90 -15.53 -10.75
C HIS A 149 -11.76 -14.67 -10.19
N LEU A 150 -10.51 -14.83 -10.69
CA LEU A 150 -9.40 -13.99 -10.30
C LEU A 150 -9.67 -12.51 -10.60
N MET A 151 -10.19 -12.20 -11.79
CA MET A 151 -10.52 -10.83 -12.15
C MET A 151 -11.54 -10.21 -11.17
N HIS A 152 -12.54 -10.97 -10.76
CA HIS A 152 -13.54 -10.52 -9.79
C HIS A 152 -12.92 -10.28 -8.41
N CYS A 153 -12.12 -11.23 -7.91
CA CYS A 153 -11.47 -11.12 -6.61
C CYS A 153 -10.46 -9.97 -6.53
N PHE A 154 -9.69 -9.76 -7.58
CA PHE A 154 -8.65 -8.72 -7.63
C PHE A 154 -9.17 -7.35 -8.05
N ASN A 155 -10.27 -7.31 -8.83
CA ASN A 155 -10.85 -6.09 -9.39
C ASN A 155 -9.75 -5.14 -9.93
N PRO A 156 -8.94 -5.55 -10.94
CA PRO A 156 -7.77 -4.81 -11.38
C PRO A 156 -8.12 -3.45 -11.98
N LEU A 157 -7.19 -2.50 -11.89
CA LEU A 157 -7.34 -1.18 -12.45
C LEU A 157 -6.93 -1.16 -13.92
N ASP A 158 -7.72 -0.49 -14.75
CA ASP A 158 -7.39 -0.29 -16.17
C ASP A 158 -6.29 0.78 -16.31
N ASN A 159 -5.22 0.44 -17.03
CA ASN A 159 -4.09 1.32 -17.29
C ASN A 159 -3.99 1.77 -18.75
N GLU A 160 -4.89 1.33 -19.65
CA GLU A 160 -4.79 1.59 -21.09
C GLU A 160 -4.82 3.06 -21.42
N SER A 161 -5.76 3.81 -20.84
CA SER A 161 -5.90 5.24 -21.09
C SER A 161 -4.63 6.04 -20.76
N TYR A 162 -3.86 5.60 -19.76
CA TYR A 162 -2.61 6.25 -19.37
C TYR A 162 -1.43 5.87 -20.30
N LEU A 163 -1.44 4.68 -20.85
CA LEU A 163 -0.41 4.23 -21.80
C LEU A 163 -0.58 4.91 -23.18
N VAL A 164 -1.81 5.11 -23.64
CA VAL A 164 -2.11 5.69 -24.95
C VAL A 164 -1.88 7.21 -24.99
N SER A 165 -2.08 7.92 -23.88
CA SER A 165 -2.05 9.40 -23.85
C SER A 165 -0.67 10.03 -24.07
N ASN A 166 0.43 9.28 -24.11
CA ASN A 166 1.80 9.80 -24.15
C ASN A 166 2.57 9.44 -25.43
N LYS A 167 1.93 9.48 -26.61
CA LYS A 167 2.53 9.06 -27.89
C LYS A 167 3.70 9.92 -28.40
N LYS A 168 3.79 11.21 -28.02
CA LYS A 168 4.90 12.10 -28.45
C LYS A 168 6.07 12.01 -27.44
N PHE A 169 6.92 11.00 -27.58
CA PHE A 169 8.13 10.84 -26.77
C PHE A 169 9.38 11.30 -27.51
N TYR A 170 10.29 11.97 -26.79
CA TYR A 170 11.61 12.35 -27.31
C TYR A 170 12.66 12.30 -26.20
N GLY A 171 13.86 11.83 -26.54
CA GLY A 171 15.02 11.80 -25.64
C GLY A 171 14.98 10.69 -24.59
N ARG A 172 15.64 10.92 -23.47
CA ARG A 172 15.80 10.00 -22.33
C ARG A 172 16.61 8.73 -22.63
N GLU A 173 17.33 8.66 -23.73
CA GLU A 173 18.15 7.48 -24.08
C GLU A 173 19.19 7.21 -22.96
N TRP A 174 19.79 8.24 -22.36
CA TRP A 174 20.68 8.11 -21.22
C TRP A 174 20.04 7.44 -20.00
N LEU A 175 18.72 7.61 -19.81
CA LEU A 175 17.96 6.98 -18.72
C LEU A 175 17.63 5.52 -19.06
N PHE A 176 17.33 5.22 -20.32
CA PHE A 176 17.20 3.84 -20.81
C PHE A 176 18.52 3.09 -20.69
N ASP A 177 19.65 3.70 -21.07
CA ASP A 177 20.98 3.11 -20.90
C ASP A 177 21.28 2.76 -19.42
N GLN A 178 20.87 3.63 -18.49
CA GLN A 178 21.02 3.35 -17.05
C GLN A 178 20.10 2.23 -16.58
N TYR A 179 18.87 2.19 -17.08
CA TYR A 179 17.92 1.12 -16.77
C TYR A 179 18.43 -0.23 -17.29
N GLU A 180 18.89 -0.29 -18.54
CA GLU A 180 19.39 -1.53 -19.14
C GLU A 180 20.62 -2.05 -18.40
N LYS A 181 21.59 -1.18 -18.11
CA LYS A 181 22.78 -1.53 -17.29
C LYS A 181 22.37 -2.03 -15.91
N TRP A 182 21.40 -1.38 -15.25
CA TRP A 182 20.89 -1.84 -13.98
C TRP A 182 20.16 -3.19 -14.09
N LEU A 183 19.38 -3.39 -15.14
CA LEU A 183 18.65 -4.66 -15.33
C LEU A 183 19.62 -5.83 -15.58
N GLU A 184 20.67 -5.61 -16.35
CA GLU A 184 21.70 -6.62 -16.68
C GLU A 184 22.65 -6.93 -15.52
N ASP A 185 22.87 -5.97 -14.63
CA ASP A 185 23.77 -6.15 -13.48
C ASP A 185 23.28 -7.27 -12.56
N THR A 186 24.10 -8.34 -12.44
CA THR A 186 23.82 -9.50 -11.59
C THR A 186 24.20 -9.28 -10.13
N ASP A 187 25.10 -8.32 -9.87
CA ASP A 187 25.64 -7.99 -8.55
C ASP A 187 25.01 -6.72 -7.96
N LYS A 188 23.88 -6.27 -8.56
CA LYS A 188 23.18 -5.04 -8.13
C LYS A 188 22.73 -5.12 -6.68
N LYS A 189 23.02 -4.05 -5.94
CA LYS A 189 22.65 -3.92 -4.53
C LYS A 189 21.14 -3.80 -4.30
N SER A 190 20.40 -3.34 -5.31
CA SER A 190 18.94 -3.17 -5.22
C SER A 190 18.24 -3.63 -6.50
N ARG A 191 17.16 -4.36 -6.35
CA ARG A 191 16.24 -4.74 -7.44
C ARG A 191 15.15 -3.71 -7.70
N VAL A 192 15.27 -2.54 -7.09
CA VAL A 192 14.39 -1.38 -7.32
C VAL A 192 15.20 -0.32 -8.07
N PHE A 193 14.72 0.06 -9.24
CA PHE A 193 15.22 1.20 -10.02
C PHE A 193 14.32 2.39 -9.73
N ALA A 194 14.77 3.29 -8.87
CA ALA A 194 14.01 4.45 -8.45
C ALA A 194 14.41 5.68 -9.27
N ILE A 195 13.44 6.42 -9.79
CA ILE A 195 13.62 7.66 -10.56
C ILE A 195 12.95 8.79 -9.80
N ILE A 196 13.73 9.81 -9.46
CA ILE A 196 13.24 11.01 -8.76
C ILE A 196 13.42 12.23 -9.68
N GLY A 197 12.37 13.04 -9.83
CA GLY A 197 12.42 14.26 -10.62
C GLY A 197 11.27 15.21 -10.34
N GLN A 198 11.46 16.48 -10.63
CA GLN A 198 10.44 17.50 -10.44
C GLN A 198 9.17 17.25 -11.27
N ALA A 199 8.08 17.97 -10.98
CA ALA A 199 6.89 17.99 -11.80
C ALA A 199 7.21 18.37 -13.26
N GLY A 200 6.68 17.64 -14.24
CA GLY A 200 6.93 17.92 -15.66
C GLY A 200 8.32 17.50 -16.17
N SER A 201 9.10 16.71 -15.41
CA SER A 201 10.41 16.21 -15.86
C SER A 201 10.32 14.98 -16.79
N GLY A 202 9.12 14.52 -17.19
CA GLY A 202 8.93 13.42 -18.13
C GLY A 202 9.04 12.01 -17.55
N LYS A 203 8.87 11.81 -16.23
CA LYS A 203 8.92 10.49 -15.57
C LYS A 203 7.86 9.52 -16.09
N THR A 204 6.61 9.96 -16.08
CA THR A 204 5.48 9.16 -16.58
C THR A 204 5.65 8.80 -18.06
N THR A 205 6.12 9.75 -18.87
CA THR A 205 6.40 9.53 -20.29
C THR A 205 7.51 8.50 -20.50
N PHE A 206 8.58 8.55 -19.67
CA PHE A 206 9.63 7.53 -19.67
C PHE A 206 9.07 6.14 -19.33
N VAL A 207 8.25 6.04 -18.28
CA VAL A 207 7.64 4.77 -17.86
C VAL A 207 6.72 4.21 -18.95
N THR A 208 5.90 5.04 -19.58
CA THR A 208 5.04 4.64 -20.68
C THR A 208 5.90 4.09 -21.83
N ARG A 209 6.95 4.81 -22.22
CA ARG A 209 7.87 4.38 -23.28
C ARG A 209 8.69 3.14 -22.90
N LEU A 210 9.02 2.99 -21.60
CA LEU A 210 9.64 1.76 -21.10
C LEU A 210 8.73 0.55 -21.30
N CYS A 211 7.43 0.70 -21.03
CA CYS A 211 6.45 -0.36 -21.27
C CYS A 211 6.34 -0.73 -22.76
N GLU A 212 6.53 0.22 -23.68
CA GLU A 212 6.54 -0.04 -25.12
C GLU A 212 7.82 -0.75 -25.60
N ARG A 213 9.00 -0.34 -25.05
CA ARG A 213 10.31 -0.83 -25.53
C ARG A 213 10.73 -2.15 -24.89
N SER A 214 10.29 -2.43 -23.64
CA SER A 214 10.81 -3.54 -22.86
C SER A 214 9.79 -4.65 -22.65
N SER A 215 10.04 -5.82 -23.23
CA SER A 215 9.27 -7.04 -23.00
C SER A 215 9.35 -7.55 -21.57
N ASN A 216 10.31 -7.06 -20.79
CA ASN A 216 10.49 -7.45 -19.40
C ASN A 216 9.44 -6.82 -18.47
N VAL A 217 8.77 -5.73 -18.90
CA VAL A 217 7.71 -5.09 -18.11
C VAL A 217 6.43 -5.91 -18.18
N VAL A 218 6.06 -6.53 -17.08
CA VAL A 218 4.95 -7.49 -17.00
C VAL A 218 3.72 -6.94 -16.27
N ALA A 219 3.85 -5.88 -15.48
CA ALA A 219 2.72 -5.20 -14.85
C ALA A 219 3.09 -3.75 -14.50
N ILE A 220 2.10 -2.87 -14.59
CA ILE A 220 2.24 -1.46 -14.27
C ILE A 220 1.07 -0.97 -13.43
N HIS A 221 1.36 0.00 -12.54
CA HIS A 221 0.37 0.76 -11.78
C HIS A 221 0.71 2.25 -11.84
N PHE A 222 -0.28 3.08 -12.18
CA PHE A 222 -0.18 4.53 -12.12
C PHE A 222 -0.88 5.04 -10.86
N CYS A 223 -0.13 5.62 -9.92
CA CYS A 223 -0.71 6.31 -8.77
C CYS A 223 -1.33 7.63 -9.20
N ARG A 224 -2.47 8.00 -8.58
CA ARG A 224 -3.15 9.28 -8.82
C ARG A 224 -3.74 9.82 -7.53
N TYR A 225 -3.36 11.05 -7.17
CA TYR A 225 -3.80 11.72 -5.93
C TYR A 225 -5.32 11.99 -5.90
N ASN A 226 -5.93 12.22 -7.06
CA ASN A 226 -7.36 12.48 -7.26
C ASN A 226 -8.17 11.23 -7.59
N ASN A 227 -7.63 10.06 -7.30
CA ASN A 227 -8.31 8.77 -7.50
C ASN A 227 -7.93 7.83 -6.37
N ASP A 228 -8.84 7.65 -5.42
CA ASP A 228 -8.59 6.84 -4.22
C ASP A 228 -8.26 5.39 -4.53
N GLU A 229 -8.82 4.80 -5.58
CA GLU A 229 -8.48 3.44 -6.01
C GLU A 229 -7.02 3.36 -6.48
N ARG A 230 -6.55 4.37 -7.23
CA ARG A 230 -5.18 4.44 -7.74
C ARG A 230 -4.17 4.88 -6.68
N ALA A 231 -4.59 5.68 -5.71
CA ALA A 231 -3.78 6.05 -4.57
C ALA A 231 -3.74 4.97 -3.47
N ASN A 232 -4.61 3.95 -3.56
CA ASN A 232 -4.75 2.92 -2.54
C ASN A 232 -3.66 1.84 -2.69
N PRO A 233 -2.81 1.62 -1.67
CA PRO A 233 -1.71 0.66 -1.74
C PRO A 233 -2.18 -0.79 -1.94
N LYS A 234 -3.28 -1.21 -1.32
CA LYS A 234 -3.81 -2.57 -1.49
C LYS A 234 -4.30 -2.78 -2.92
N ARG A 235 -4.99 -1.78 -3.49
CA ARG A 235 -5.47 -1.82 -4.88
C ARG A 235 -4.31 -1.90 -5.87
N ALA A 236 -3.24 -1.14 -5.63
CA ALA A 236 -2.02 -1.20 -6.43
C ALA A 236 -1.42 -2.63 -6.44
N ILE A 237 -1.27 -3.24 -5.26
CA ILE A 237 -0.74 -4.60 -5.11
C ILE A 237 -1.64 -5.63 -5.81
N MET A 238 -2.96 -5.56 -5.59
CA MET A 238 -3.91 -6.48 -6.20
C MET A 238 -3.93 -6.34 -7.73
N SER A 239 -3.92 -5.12 -8.25
CA SER A 239 -3.88 -4.85 -9.68
C SER A 239 -2.59 -5.38 -10.33
N LEU A 240 -1.42 -5.11 -9.72
CA LEU A 240 -0.14 -5.64 -10.20
C LEU A 240 -0.11 -7.17 -10.18
N ALA A 241 -0.63 -7.81 -9.12
CA ALA A 241 -0.70 -9.26 -9.02
C ALA A 241 -1.61 -9.87 -10.11
N TYR A 242 -2.76 -9.26 -10.36
CA TYR A 242 -3.63 -9.69 -11.45
C TYR A 242 -2.91 -9.59 -12.82
N HIS A 243 -2.34 -8.42 -13.15
CA HIS A 243 -1.64 -8.23 -14.42
C HIS A 243 -0.47 -9.22 -14.56
N LEU A 244 0.28 -9.45 -13.50
CA LEU A 244 1.35 -10.45 -13.49
C LEU A 244 0.81 -11.87 -13.74
N SER A 245 -0.36 -12.22 -13.21
CA SER A 245 -0.99 -13.53 -13.43
C SER A 245 -1.41 -13.74 -14.89
N THR A 246 -1.60 -12.67 -15.66
CA THR A 246 -1.89 -12.77 -17.08
C THR A 246 -0.65 -13.13 -17.92
N GLN A 247 0.55 -12.87 -17.40
CA GLN A 247 1.82 -13.07 -18.09
C GLN A 247 2.53 -14.37 -17.66
N ILE A 248 2.35 -14.82 -16.42
CA ILE A 248 3.02 -16.00 -15.86
C ILE A 248 1.99 -17.10 -15.53
N PRO A 249 1.83 -18.13 -16.39
CA PRO A 249 0.84 -19.18 -16.21
C PRO A 249 0.96 -19.96 -14.89
N GLU A 250 2.19 -20.27 -14.43
CA GLU A 250 2.42 -20.97 -13.16
C GLU A 250 1.99 -20.13 -11.96
N TYR A 251 2.22 -18.82 -12.00
CA TYR A 251 1.77 -17.88 -10.99
C TYR A 251 0.24 -17.81 -10.95
N ARG A 252 -0.41 -17.72 -12.12
CA ARG A 252 -1.86 -17.79 -12.23
C ARG A 252 -2.42 -19.07 -11.61
N ALA A 253 -1.84 -20.23 -11.96
CA ALA A 253 -2.25 -21.52 -11.41
C ALA A 253 -2.06 -21.62 -9.89
N TYR A 254 -1.06 -20.93 -9.35
CA TYR A 254 -0.85 -20.81 -7.91
C TYR A 254 -1.97 -19.98 -7.27
N LEU A 255 -2.24 -18.78 -7.79
CA LEU A 255 -3.27 -17.89 -7.25
C LEU A 255 -4.66 -18.52 -7.26
N GLN A 256 -4.99 -19.33 -8.28
CA GLN A 256 -6.28 -20.04 -8.38
C GLN A 256 -6.48 -21.09 -7.28
N ARG A 257 -5.41 -21.56 -6.63
CA ARG A 257 -5.46 -22.55 -5.56
C ARG A 257 -5.42 -21.91 -4.17
N LEU A 258 -5.22 -20.58 -4.09
CA LEU A 258 -5.15 -19.90 -2.80
C LEU A 258 -6.50 -19.95 -2.07
N PRO A 259 -6.53 -20.37 -0.81
CA PRO A 259 -7.71 -20.24 0.01
C PRO A 259 -8.00 -18.75 0.28
N ASP A 260 -9.25 -18.39 0.48
CA ASP A 260 -9.69 -17.02 0.83
C ASP A 260 -9.26 -15.92 -0.16
N ILE A 261 -9.05 -16.24 -1.44
CA ILE A 261 -8.70 -15.27 -2.48
C ILE A 261 -9.82 -14.22 -2.68
N ASP A 262 -11.03 -14.53 -2.31
CA ASP A 262 -12.18 -13.63 -2.28
C ASP A 262 -12.12 -12.60 -1.12
N LYS A 263 -11.26 -12.82 -0.11
CA LYS A 263 -11.11 -11.98 1.08
C LYS A 263 -9.81 -11.16 1.11
N LEU A 264 -9.18 -10.92 -0.04
CA LEU A 264 -7.91 -10.19 -0.14
C LEU A 264 -7.95 -8.79 0.48
N GLN A 265 -9.09 -8.11 0.37
CA GLN A 265 -9.26 -6.75 0.89
C GLN A 265 -9.15 -6.66 2.42
N ASN A 266 -9.41 -7.77 3.12
CA ASN A 266 -9.34 -7.84 4.58
C ASN A 266 -7.92 -8.02 5.11
N LYS A 267 -6.93 -8.28 4.24
CA LYS A 267 -5.53 -8.45 4.65
C LYS A 267 -4.84 -7.09 4.82
N SER A 268 -3.90 -7.00 5.77
CA SER A 268 -3.00 -5.83 5.86
C SER A 268 -2.14 -5.73 4.60
N ILE A 269 -1.63 -4.53 4.27
CA ILE A 269 -0.82 -4.32 3.07
C ILE A 269 0.41 -5.22 3.02
N SER A 270 1.11 -5.41 4.14
CA SER A 270 2.28 -6.28 4.23
C SER A 270 1.90 -7.75 4.01
N ARG A 271 0.81 -8.19 4.63
CA ARG A 271 0.33 -9.56 4.45
C ARG A 271 -0.19 -9.80 3.04
N LEU A 272 -0.86 -8.81 2.45
CA LEU A 272 -1.31 -8.90 1.07
C LEU A 272 -0.14 -9.04 0.10
N PHE A 273 0.94 -8.27 0.30
CA PHE A 273 2.14 -8.37 -0.52
C PHE A 273 2.88 -9.71 -0.33
N GLU A 274 2.97 -10.18 0.90
CA GLU A 274 3.53 -11.50 1.20
C GLU A 274 2.74 -12.61 0.50
N TYR A 275 1.42 -12.59 0.65
CA TYR A 275 0.48 -13.59 0.12
C TYR A 275 0.44 -13.62 -1.42
N LEU A 276 0.59 -12.45 -2.07
CA LEU A 276 0.49 -12.35 -3.53
C LEU A 276 1.84 -12.32 -4.25
N PHE A 277 2.92 -11.90 -3.57
CA PHE A 277 4.23 -11.75 -4.23
C PHE A 277 5.33 -12.61 -3.61
N ILE A 278 5.50 -12.59 -2.29
CA ILE A 278 6.66 -13.27 -1.68
C ILE A 278 6.44 -14.80 -1.71
N GLU A 279 5.34 -15.28 -1.14
CA GLU A 279 5.05 -16.72 -1.06
C GLU A 279 4.96 -17.39 -2.44
N PRO A 280 4.12 -16.90 -3.38
CA PRO A 280 3.96 -17.58 -4.66
C PRO A 280 5.21 -17.49 -5.55
N MET A 281 5.89 -16.32 -5.57
CA MET A 281 7.03 -16.12 -6.44
C MET A 281 8.25 -16.97 -6.07
N ASN A 282 8.35 -17.35 -4.78
CA ASN A 282 9.39 -18.27 -4.33
C ASN A 282 9.07 -19.76 -4.56
N GLN A 283 7.80 -20.08 -4.92
CA GLN A 283 7.33 -21.45 -5.15
C GLN A 283 7.18 -21.83 -6.62
N ILE A 284 7.11 -20.86 -7.52
CA ILE A 284 7.02 -21.13 -8.97
C ILE A 284 8.41 -21.28 -9.59
N THR A 285 8.47 -21.96 -10.72
CA THR A 285 9.71 -22.06 -11.52
C THR A 285 10.11 -20.67 -12.01
N PRO A 286 11.35 -20.22 -11.77
CA PRO A 286 11.79 -18.90 -12.23
C PRO A 286 11.62 -18.75 -13.75
N PRO A 287 10.98 -17.67 -14.23
CA PRO A 287 10.93 -17.37 -15.65
C PRO A 287 12.34 -17.25 -16.28
N LYS A 288 12.47 -17.52 -17.57
CA LYS A 288 13.76 -17.40 -18.27
C LYS A 288 14.28 -15.97 -18.31
N GLU A 289 13.36 -15.00 -18.38
CA GLU A 289 13.67 -13.58 -18.44
C GLU A 289 13.43 -12.91 -17.09
N LYS A 290 14.16 -11.82 -16.83
CA LYS A 290 13.93 -10.96 -15.67
C LYS A 290 12.63 -10.20 -15.86
N ASN A 291 11.71 -10.31 -14.91
CA ASN A 291 10.44 -9.59 -14.94
C ASN A 291 10.53 -8.27 -14.16
N VAL A 292 9.86 -7.26 -14.67
CA VAL A 292 9.86 -5.90 -14.10
C VAL A 292 8.42 -5.47 -13.84
N LEU A 293 8.16 -5.09 -12.59
CA LEU A 293 6.96 -4.37 -12.20
C LEU A 293 7.24 -2.87 -12.30
N VAL A 294 6.24 -2.07 -12.56
CA VAL A 294 6.36 -0.61 -12.62
C VAL A 294 5.30 0.04 -11.73
N ILE A 295 5.72 1.01 -10.91
CA ILE A 295 4.81 1.89 -10.16
C ILE A 295 5.19 3.33 -10.45
N ASP A 296 4.32 4.03 -11.17
CA ASP A 296 4.52 5.44 -11.51
C ASP A 296 3.92 6.37 -10.47
N ALA A 297 4.56 7.53 -10.26
CA ALA A 297 4.11 8.63 -9.41
C ALA A 297 3.81 8.21 -7.95
N LEU A 298 4.75 7.56 -7.27
CA LEU A 298 4.60 7.12 -5.88
C LEU A 298 4.17 8.26 -4.92
N ASP A 299 4.60 9.50 -5.16
CA ASP A 299 4.21 10.68 -4.39
C ASP A 299 2.69 10.90 -4.39
N GLU A 300 2.01 10.49 -5.45
CA GLU A 300 0.56 10.64 -5.58
C GLU A 300 -0.24 9.58 -4.77
N ALA A 301 0.42 8.57 -4.19
CA ALA A 301 -0.16 7.63 -3.25
C ALA A 301 -0.01 8.06 -1.77
N THR A 302 0.52 9.27 -1.52
CA THR A 302 0.68 9.80 -0.15
C THR A 302 -0.66 10.23 0.42
N LYS A 303 -1.06 9.65 1.55
CA LYS A 303 -2.24 10.03 2.32
C LYS A 303 -1.83 10.37 3.76
N ASN A 304 -2.34 11.46 4.30
CA ASN A 304 -2.07 11.87 5.69
C ASN A 304 -0.59 11.87 6.05
N MET A 305 0.25 12.42 5.18
CA MET A 305 1.71 12.48 5.32
C MET A 305 2.40 11.10 5.38
N LYS A 306 1.70 10.00 5.07
CA LYS A 306 2.26 8.65 5.00
C LYS A 306 2.12 8.08 3.59
N ASN A 307 3.14 7.35 3.16
CA ASN A 307 3.11 6.62 1.91
C ASN A 307 3.41 5.14 2.18
N GLU A 308 2.34 4.34 2.31
CA GLU A 308 2.46 2.93 2.63
C GLU A 308 3.09 2.10 1.51
N LEU A 309 2.99 2.53 0.23
CA LEU A 309 3.68 1.86 -0.88
C LEU A 309 5.19 2.03 -0.78
N VAL A 310 5.66 3.24 -0.47
CA VAL A 310 7.09 3.49 -0.24
C VAL A 310 7.60 2.66 0.94
N ASP A 311 6.85 2.63 2.05
CA ASP A 311 7.22 1.84 3.23
C ASP A 311 7.30 0.34 2.91
N LEU A 312 6.35 -0.18 2.12
CA LEU A 312 6.33 -1.56 1.65
C LEU A 312 7.53 -1.88 0.76
N ILE A 313 7.80 -1.03 -0.24
CA ILE A 313 8.89 -1.23 -1.20
C ILE A 313 10.23 -1.30 -0.47
N VAL A 314 10.45 -0.35 0.42
CA VAL A 314 11.71 -0.25 1.19
C VAL A 314 11.90 -1.45 2.12
N ARG A 315 10.83 -1.88 2.79
CA ARG A 315 10.89 -2.92 3.82
C ARG A 315 10.81 -4.34 3.27
N ASP A 316 9.95 -4.57 2.27
CA ASP A 316 9.53 -5.93 1.91
C ASP A 316 9.92 -6.37 0.49
N PHE A 317 10.18 -5.46 -0.46
CA PHE A 317 10.45 -5.85 -1.84
C PHE A 317 11.72 -6.72 -1.99
N HIS A 318 12.71 -6.55 -1.12
CA HIS A 318 13.92 -7.37 -1.13
C HIS A 318 13.67 -8.86 -0.84
N LYS A 319 12.51 -9.22 -0.26
CA LYS A 319 12.10 -10.61 0.03
C LYS A 319 11.57 -11.37 -1.19
N THR A 320 11.28 -10.68 -2.28
CA THR A 320 10.87 -11.32 -3.54
C THR A 320 12.08 -11.98 -4.23
N PRO A 321 11.90 -12.96 -5.14
CA PRO A 321 13.04 -13.64 -5.79
C PRO A 321 13.82 -12.71 -6.73
N SER A 322 15.07 -13.09 -7.03
CA SER A 322 16.04 -12.27 -7.80
C SER A 322 15.62 -11.96 -9.24
N TRP A 323 14.74 -12.75 -9.83
CA TRP A 323 14.23 -12.53 -11.18
C TRP A 323 13.13 -11.47 -11.26
N LEU A 324 12.53 -11.07 -10.12
CA LEU A 324 11.53 -10.01 -10.06
C LEU A 324 12.16 -8.68 -9.67
N ASN A 325 11.96 -7.67 -10.49
CA ASN A 325 12.51 -6.32 -10.34
C ASN A 325 11.39 -5.29 -10.30
N LEU A 326 11.69 -4.07 -9.85
CA LEU A 326 10.72 -2.99 -9.73
C LEU A 326 11.31 -1.67 -10.24
N VAL A 327 10.56 -0.96 -11.06
CA VAL A 327 10.82 0.43 -11.44
C VAL A 327 9.81 1.31 -10.72
N VAL A 328 10.28 2.39 -10.10
CA VAL A 328 9.41 3.36 -9.43
C VAL A 328 9.77 4.78 -9.81
N THR A 329 8.77 5.64 -9.91
CA THR A 329 8.99 7.07 -10.10
C THR A 329 8.35 7.89 -8.99
N SER A 330 8.93 9.05 -8.66
CA SER A 330 8.39 9.96 -7.65
C SER A 330 8.87 11.40 -7.86
N ARG A 331 8.16 12.36 -7.28
CA ARG A 331 8.69 13.70 -7.02
C ARG A 331 9.65 13.66 -5.81
N PRO A 332 10.54 14.66 -5.67
CA PRO A 332 11.52 14.72 -4.58
C PRO A 332 10.87 15.21 -3.26
N GLU A 333 9.74 14.64 -2.87
CA GLU A 333 9.13 14.92 -1.56
C GLU A 333 10.06 14.44 -0.44
N GLN A 334 10.23 15.28 0.60
CA GLN A 334 11.27 15.09 1.62
C GLN A 334 11.26 13.71 2.28
N ASP A 335 10.09 13.21 2.66
CA ASP A 335 9.97 11.88 3.31
C ASP A 335 10.27 10.74 2.34
N ILE A 336 9.74 10.82 1.11
CA ILE A 336 9.94 9.80 0.06
C ILE A 336 11.41 9.78 -0.37
N ALA A 337 11.98 10.93 -0.67
CA ALA A 337 13.38 11.03 -1.08
C ALA A 337 14.33 10.48 0.00
N ARG A 338 14.05 10.75 1.27
CA ARG A 338 14.81 10.21 2.40
C ARG A 338 14.73 8.68 2.47
N LYS A 339 13.52 8.11 2.35
CA LYS A 339 13.29 6.66 2.40
C LYS A 339 13.91 5.92 1.21
N LEU A 340 13.84 6.49 0.01
CA LEU A 340 14.39 5.89 -1.20
C LEU A 340 15.91 6.09 -1.37
N LYS A 341 16.55 6.94 -0.55
CA LYS A 341 17.97 7.30 -0.69
C LYS A 341 18.91 6.08 -0.72
N HIS A 342 18.64 5.05 0.10
CA HIS A 342 19.49 3.86 0.16
C HIS A 342 19.34 2.94 -1.09
N LEU A 343 18.33 3.16 -1.92
CA LEU A 343 18.15 2.47 -3.20
C LEU A 343 18.97 3.12 -4.32
N ASN A 344 19.74 4.18 -4.04
CA ASN A 344 20.53 4.95 -4.99
C ASN A 344 19.69 5.44 -6.20
N PRO A 345 18.67 6.26 -5.98
CA PRO A 345 17.76 6.67 -7.04
C PRO A 345 18.48 7.49 -8.12
N VAL A 346 18.08 7.31 -9.36
CA VAL A 346 18.43 8.20 -10.45
C VAL A 346 17.64 9.49 -10.30
N VAL A 347 18.35 10.61 -10.21
CA VAL A 347 17.71 11.92 -10.07
C VAL A 347 17.75 12.65 -11.42
N ILE A 348 16.58 13.00 -11.94
CA ILE A 348 16.47 13.88 -13.11
C ILE A 348 16.62 15.32 -12.62
N VAL A 349 17.80 15.87 -12.85
CA VAL A 349 18.14 17.26 -12.49
C VAL A 349 17.82 18.15 -13.68
N ASN A 350 17.01 19.18 -13.47
CA ASN A 350 16.49 20.04 -14.54
C ASN A 350 17.59 20.69 -15.37
N ASP A 351 18.64 21.19 -14.74
CA ASP A 351 19.78 21.87 -15.36
C ASP A 351 20.93 20.93 -15.77
N SER A 352 20.73 19.61 -15.70
CA SER A 352 21.74 18.67 -16.18
C SER A 352 21.91 18.73 -17.70
N GLU A 353 23.15 18.55 -18.17
CA GLU A 353 23.52 18.56 -19.60
C GLU A 353 22.65 17.58 -20.40
N ALA A 354 22.44 16.38 -19.88
CA ALA A 354 21.62 15.35 -20.55
C ALA A 354 20.14 15.75 -20.67
N ASN A 355 19.57 16.38 -19.61
CA ASN A 355 18.19 16.85 -19.66
C ASN A 355 18.01 18.03 -20.61
N LEU A 356 18.93 18.96 -20.60
CA LEU A 356 18.90 20.13 -21.50
C LEU A 356 19.12 19.71 -22.96
N ALA A 357 20.00 18.73 -23.24
CA ALA A 357 20.19 18.16 -24.57
C ALA A 357 18.91 17.48 -25.10
N ASP A 358 18.18 16.74 -24.24
CA ASP A 358 16.90 16.15 -24.61
C ASP A 358 15.84 17.21 -24.96
N ILE A 359 15.74 18.27 -24.14
CA ILE A 359 14.79 19.37 -24.42
C ILE A 359 15.17 20.10 -25.71
N ARG A 360 16.49 20.39 -25.92
CA ARG A 360 16.98 20.99 -27.14
C ARG A 360 16.56 20.15 -28.38
N GLY A 361 16.90 18.86 -28.39
CA GLY A 361 16.58 18.01 -29.53
C GLY A 361 15.07 17.84 -29.76
N TYR A 362 14.26 17.89 -28.67
CA TYR A 362 12.82 17.94 -28.78
C TYR A 362 12.35 19.23 -29.50
N LEU A 363 12.89 20.37 -29.13
CA LEU A 363 12.57 21.68 -29.71
C LEU A 363 13.02 21.74 -31.18
N GLU A 364 14.26 21.32 -31.50
CA GLU A 364 14.79 21.25 -32.87
C GLU A 364 13.85 20.46 -33.78
N LYS A 365 13.49 19.25 -33.38
CA LYS A 365 12.65 18.37 -34.16
C LYS A 365 11.24 18.91 -34.43
N ASN A 366 10.60 19.50 -33.39
CA ASN A 366 9.18 19.85 -33.45
C ASN A 366 8.97 21.31 -33.89
N LEU A 367 9.97 22.19 -33.81
CA LEU A 367 9.86 23.57 -34.24
C LEU A 367 10.35 23.80 -35.67
N GLU A 368 11.14 22.88 -36.27
CA GLU A 368 11.65 22.99 -37.62
C GLU A 368 10.60 23.49 -38.65
N PRO A 369 9.35 22.96 -38.66
CA PRO A 369 8.33 23.40 -39.61
C PRO A 369 7.82 24.85 -39.42
N TYR A 370 8.04 25.41 -38.25
CA TYR A 370 7.48 26.72 -37.82
C TYR A 370 8.52 27.83 -37.79
N ILE A 371 9.82 27.51 -37.96
CA ILE A 371 10.89 28.51 -37.98
C ILE A 371 10.90 29.20 -39.33
N PRO A 372 10.79 30.54 -39.42
CA PRO A 372 10.78 31.27 -40.66
C PRO A 372 12.12 31.13 -41.44
N GLU A 373 12.06 31.06 -42.76
CA GLU A 373 13.23 30.98 -43.63
C GLU A 373 14.17 32.20 -43.40
N GLY A 374 15.40 31.90 -42.93
CA GLY A 374 16.40 32.94 -42.62
C GLY A 374 16.40 33.44 -41.17
N ALA A 375 15.57 32.90 -40.29
CA ALA A 375 15.62 33.16 -38.86
C ALA A 375 16.81 32.42 -38.24
N ASP A 376 17.30 32.94 -37.09
CA ASP A 376 18.36 32.29 -36.31
C ASP A 376 17.75 31.20 -35.43
N GLU A 377 17.74 29.98 -35.97
CA GLU A 377 17.17 28.77 -35.31
C GLU A 377 17.81 28.53 -33.95
N ASP A 378 19.14 28.57 -33.88
CA ASP A 378 19.87 28.33 -32.62
C ASP A 378 19.47 29.34 -31.55
N LYS A 379 19.30 30.61 -31.91
CA LYS A 379 18.86 31.65 -30.98
C LYS A 379 17.45 31.41 -30.48
N ILE A 380 16.52 31.00 -31.33
CA ILE A 380 15.13 30.69 -30.98
C ILE A 380 15.11 29.54 -29.98
N ILE A 381 15.77 28.44 -30.30
CA ILE A 381 15.84 27.24 -29.49
C ILE A 381 16.48 27.52 -28.13
N GLU A 382 17.62 28.25 -28.12
CA GLU A 382 18.29 28.64 -26.87
C GLU A 382 17.42 29.54 -25.98
N THR A 383 16.66 30.44 -26.58
CA THR A 383 15.75 31.29 -25.82
C THR A 383 14.66 30.44 -25.12
N ILE A 384 14.01 29.53 -25.87
CA ILE A 384 12.98 28.65 -25.32
C ILE A 384 13.59 27.69 -24.27
N LEU A 385 14.76 27.13 -24.56
CA LEU A 385 15.48 26.25 -23.63
C LEU A 385 15.78 26.96 -22.31
N THR A 386 16.29 28.18 -22.37
CA THR A 386 16.56 29.01 -21.18
C THR A 386 15.28 29.28 -20.38
N LYS A 387 14.22 29.71 -21.09
CA LYS A 387 12.91 29.99 -20.49
C LYS A 387 12.24 28.74 -19.92
N SER A 388 12.57 27.54 -20.40
CA SER A 388 12.04 26.28 -19.87
C SER A 388 12.52 25.96 -18.46
N GLN A 389 13.65 26.55 -18.03
CA GLN A 389 14.31 26.22 -16.74
C GLN A 389 14.54 24.70 -16.59
N GLY A 390 14.79 24.03 -17.72
CA GLY A 390 14.96 22.57 -17.79
C GLY A 390 13.70 21.76 -17.54
N ASN A 391 12.52 22.36 -17.64
CA ASN A 391 11.24 21.66 -17.50
C ASN A 391 10.71 21.19 -18.85
N PHE A 392 10.60 19.87 -19.04
CA PHE A 392 10.18 19.29 -20.31
C PHE A 392 8.72 19.61 -20.65
N LEU A 393 7.82 19.65 -19.64
CA LEU A 393 6.41 19.98 -19.83
C LEU A 393 6.25 21.42 -20.36
N TYR A 394 7.11 22.35 -19.91
CA TYR A 394 7.14 23.70 -20.47
C TYR A 394 7.42 23.66 -21.96
N ALA A 395 8.51 22.97 -22.38
CA ALA A 395 8.89 22.87 -23.80
C ALA A 395 7.76 22.26 -24.65
N ALA A 396 7.14 21.19 -24.14
CA ALA A 396 6.01 20.54 -24.82
C ALA A 396 4.79 21.48 -24.98
N LYS A 397 4.50 22.28 -23.95
CA LYS A 397 3.42 23.26 -24.01
C LYS A 397 3.71 24.38 -25.02
N ILE A 398 4.90 24.95 -25.00
CA ILE A 398 5.29 25.98 -25.95
C ILE A 398 5.22 25.48 -27.39
N VAL A 399 5.70 24.28 -27.68
CA VAL A 399 5.60 23.67 -29.00
C VAL A 399 4.12 23.51 -29.40
N GLY A 400 3.27 22.97 -28.52
CA GLY A 400 1.84 22.84 -28.78
C GLY A 400 1.15 24.18 -29.02
N ASP A 401 1.55 25.23 -28.32
CA ASP A 401 1.00 26.58 -28.50
C ASP A 401 1.41 27.20 -29.85
N ILE A 402 2.63 26.87 -30.32
CA ILE A 402 3.09 27.29 -31.66
C ILE A 402 2.37 26.47 -32.74
N GLU A 403 2.25 25.16 -32.59
CA GLU A 403 1.51 24.25 -33.49
C GLU A 403 0.03 24.73 -33.67
N ASN A 404 -0.59 25.18 -32.59
CA ASN A 404 -1.97 25.67 -32.60
C ASN A 404 -2.11 27.16 -32.93
N GLU A 405 -1.06 27.82 -33.40
CA GLU A 405 -1.00 29.24 -33.77
C GLU A 405 -1.38 30.21 -32.61
N THR A 406 -1.34 29.74 -31.38
CA THR A 406 -1.63 30.56 -30.18
C THR A 406 -0.43 31.37 -29.72
N LEU A 407 0.78 30.95 -30.06
CA LEU A 407 2.02 31.71 -29.90
C LEU A 407 2.72 31.85 -31.24
N SER A 408 3.24 33.05 -31.51
CA SER A 408 4.06 33.28 -32.71
C SER A 408 5.53 33.13 -32.38
N ILE A 409 6.26 32.27 -33.10
CA ILE A 409 7.69 32.04 -32.92
C ILE A 409 8.54 33.30 -33.11
N ASP A 410 8.05 34.28 -33.92
CA ASP A 410 8.70 35.58 -34.11
C ASP A 410 8.81 36.40 -32.82
N LYS A 411 7.99 36.06 -31.81
CA LYS A 411 7.95 36.72 -30.50
C LYS A 411 8.51 35.89 -29.37
N VAL A 412 9.49 35.04 -29.65
CA VAL A 412 10.07 34.09 -28.66
C VAL A 412 10.60 34.80 -27.38
N ASP A 413 11.06 36.04 -27.53
CA ASP A 413 11.54 36.85 -26.39
C ASP A 413 10.40 37.20 -25.39
N GLU A 414 9.13 37.27 -25.88
CA GLU A 414 7.93 37.55 -25.08
C GLU A 414 7.33 36.29 -24.40
N PHE A 415 7.84 35.10 -24.68
CA PHE A 415 7.32 33.86 -24.10
C PHE A 415 7.49 33.86 -22.57
N PRO A 416 6.56 33.23 -21.83
CA PRO A 416 6.64 33.20 -20.36
C PRO A 416 7.84 32.43 -19.87
N ASP A 417 8.41 32.86 -18.75
CA ASP A 417 9.54 32.17 -18.10
C ASP A 417 9.06 31.12 -17.10
N GLY A 418 9.32 29.84 -17.37
CA GLY A 418 8.96 28.74 -16.49
C GLY A 418 7.46 28.33 -16.55
N LEU A 419 7.16 27.15 -16.05
CA LEU A 419 5.84 26.53 -16.14
C LEU A 419 4.73 27.34 -15.44
N VAL A 420 5.03 27.99 -14.33
CA VAL A 420 4.08 28.83 -13.57
C VAL A 420 3.54 29.97 -14.44
N ASN A 421 4.43 30.66 -15.15
CA ASN A 421 4.03 31.77 -16.01
C ASN A 421 3.31 31.28 -17.28
N VAL A 422 3.54 30.05 -17.72
CA VAL A 422 2.77 29.41 -18.79
C VAL A 422 1.32 29.28 -18.35
N TYR A 423 1.04 28.75 -17.15
CA TYR A 423 -0.33 28.67 -16.63
C TYR A 423 -0.97 30.05 -16.51
N THR A 424 -0.24 31.01 -15.97
CA THR A 424 -0.73 32.39 -15.88
C THR A 424 -1.11 32.95 -17.26
N SER A 425 -0.25 32.80 -18.24
CA SER A 425 -0.51 33.27 -19.62
C SER A 425 -1.71 32.57 -20.27
N TYR A 426 -1.89 31.26 -20.01
CA TYR A 426 -3.06 30.52 -20.46
C TYR A 426 -4.35 31.06 -19.90
N PHE A 427 -4.39 31.25 -18.58
CA PHE A 427 -5.57 31.78 -17.91
C PHE A 427 -5.85 33.23 -18.28
N GLU A 428 -4.83 34.04 -18.51
CA GLU A 428 -4.99 35.40 -18.99
C GLU A 428 -5.60 35.44 -20.41
N ARG A 429 -5.10 34.57 -21.28
CA ARG A 429 -5.58 34.47 -22.65
C ARG A 429 -7.04 33.98 -22.70
N LEU A 430 -7.33 32.90 -21.95
CA LEU A 430 -8.68 32.30 -21.95
C LEU A 430 -9.74 33.13 -21.24
N PHE A 431 -9.38 33.88 -20.18
CA PHE A 431 -10.37 34.48 -19.29
C PHE A 431 -10.22 36.01 -19.09
N VAL A 432 -9.28 36.63 -19.76
CA VAL A 432 -9.03 38.06 -19.66
C VAL A 432 -8.99 38.72 -21.04
N LEU A 433 -8.34 38.07 -22.02
CA LEU A 433 -8.27 38.59 -23.38
C LEU A 433 -9.47 38.15 -24.24
N ASP A 434 -9.95 36.94 -24.02
CA ASP A 434 -11.18 36.42 -24.60
C ASP A 434 -12.31 36.68 -23.58
N ASP A 435 -13.03 37.77 -23.74
CA ASP A 435 -14.02 38.29 -22.77
C ASP A 435 -15.35 37.48 -22.79
N LYS A 436 -15.30 36.21 -23.25
CA LYS A 436 -16.47 35.33 -23.39
C LYS A 436 -17.06 34.92 -22.05
N TYR A 437 -16.21 34.68 -21.02
CA TYR A 437 -16.62 34.18 -19.70
C TYR A 437 -16.09 35.04 -18.56
N GLU A 438 -16.91 35.34 -17.56
CA GLU A 438 -16.45 35.96 -16.31
C GLU A 438 -15.84 34.86 -15.40
N TYR A 439 -14.48 34.77 -15.33
CA TYR A 439 -13.76 33.76 -14.59
C TYR A 439 -14.30 33.51 -13.19
N LYS A 440 -14.53 34.57 -12.41
CA LYS A 440 -14.94 34.42 -10.99
C LYS A 440 -16.33 33.81 -10.84
N ARG A 441 -17.24 34.06 -11.78
CA ARG A 441 -18.62 33.65 -11.68
C ARG A 441 -18.91 32.34 -12.39
N GLU A 442 -18.34 32.15 -13.57
CA GLU A 442 -18.73 31.06 -14.47
C GLU A 442 -17.70 29.92 -14.45
N ILE A 443 -16.39 30.22 -14.40
CA ILE A 443 -15.32 29.24 -14.57
C ILE A 443 -14.76 28.77 -13.23
N ARG A 444 -14.50 29.70 -12.28
CA ARG A 444 -13.91 29.34 -10.99
C ARG A 444 -14.68 28.24 -10.24
N PRO A 445 -16.02 28.21 -10.18
CA PRO A 445 -16.76 27.15 -9.52
C PRO A 445 -16.47 25.76 -10.10
N LEU A 446 -16.32 25.65 -11.42
CA LEU A 446 -15.91 24.41 -12.08
C LEU A 446 -14.47 24.01 -11.69
N MET A 447 -13.53 24.99 -11.75
CA MET A 447 -12.14 24.75 -11.32
C MET A 447 -12.06 24.29 -9.85
N GLU A 448 -12.85 24.89 -8.98
CA GLU A 448 -12.96 24.54 -7.57
C GLU A 448 -13.39 23.08 -7.40
N ILE A 449 -14.43 22.62 -8.12
CA ILE A 449 -14.88 21.22 -8.08
C ILE A 449 -13.78 20.28 -8.58
N LEU A 450 -13.21 20.57 -9.76
CA LEU A 450 -12.18 19.73 -10.37
C LEU A 450 -10.89 19.61 -9.53
N CYS A 451 -10.57 20.65 -8.74
CA CYS A 451 -9.44 20.63 -7.83
C CYS A 451 -9.72 19.94 -6.47
N SER A 452 -10.99 19.75 -6.10
CA SER A 452 -11.38 19.24 -4.77
C SER A 452 -11.99 17.84 -4.76
N CYS A 453 -12.34 17.30 -5.92
CA CYS A 453 -12.92 15.96 -5.98
C CYS A 453 -11.86 14.88 -5.64
N TYR A 454 -12.30 13.87 -4.89
CA TYR A 454 -11.46 12.72 -4.48
C TYR A 454 -11.37 11.64 -5.55
N GLU A 455 -12.28 11.64 -6.51
CA GLU A 455 -12.28 10.82 -7.72
C GLU A 455 -12.80 11.68 -8.88
N PRO A 456 -12.35 11.46 -10.13
CA PRO A 456 -12.89 12.17 -11.28
C PRO A 456 -14.42 12.03 -11.38
N LEU A 457 -15.10 13.12 -11.64
CA LEU A 457 -16.55 13.16 -11.74
C LEU A 457 -17.00 13.05 -13.19
N LYS A 458 -18.18 12.47 -13.38
CA LYS A 458 -18.85 12.49 -14.67
C LYS A 458 -19.41 13.89 -14.97
N GLU A 459 -19.47 14.22 -16.23
CA GLU A 459 -19.99 15.52 -16.72
C GLU A 459 -21.41 15.82 -16.23
N ASP A 460 -22.30 14.82 -16.26
CA ASP A 460 -23.66 14.93 -15.74
C ASP A 460 -23.73 15.29 -14.24
N VAL A 461 -22.80 14.76 -13.46
CA VAL A 461 -22.69 15.09 -12.03
C VAL A 461 -22.18 16.52 -11.84
N ILE A 462 -21.20 16.95 -12.64
CA ILE A 462 -20.63 18.31 -12.57
C ILE A 462 -21.72 19.34 -12.94
N THR A 463 -22.50 19.10 -14.01
CA THR A 463 -23.60 20.00 -14.43
C THR A 463 -24.68 20.10 -13.35
N GLU A 464 -25.04 18.98 -12.70
CA GLU A 464 -25.98 19.01 -11.57
C GLU A 464 -25.44 19.80 -10.36
N ILE A 465 -24.13 19.69 -10.04
CA ILE A 465 -23.51 20.40 -8.92
C ILE A 465 -23.47 21.91 -9.19
N LEU A 466 -23.21 22.29 -10.44
CA LEU A 466 -23.09 23.70 -10.85
C LEU A 466 -24.45 24.36 -11.19
N ASP A 467 -25.50 23.55 -11.33
CA ASP A 467 -26.83 23.99 -11.77
C ASP A 467 -26.76 24.73 -13.13
N ILE A 468 -26.03 24.13 -14.08
CA ILE A 468 -25.91 24.63 -15.46
C ILE A 468 -26.45 23.57 -16.42
N ASP A 469 -26.93 24.02 -17.58
CA ASP A 469 -27.39 23.06 -18.58
C ASP A 469 -26.23 22.40 -19.34
N GLN A 470 -26.54 21.32 -20.03
CA GLN A 470 -25.54 20.52 -20.73
C GLN A 470 -24.88 21.31 -21.88
N TYR A 471 -25.60 22.19 -22.54
CA TYR A 471 -25.06 22.98 -23.64
C TYR A 471 -24.03 24.01 -23.15
N ASP A 472 -24.37 24.73 -22.08
CA ASP A 472 -23.42 25.67 -21.44
C ASP A 472 -22.18 24.95 -20.93
N PHE A 473 -22.36 23.75 -20.37
CA PHE A 473 -21.20 22.93 -19.91
C PHE A 473 -20.30 22.48 -21.05
N GLU A 474 -20.88 22.01 -22.17
CA GLU A 474 -20.11 21.59 -23.35
C GLU A 474 -19.28 22.78 -23.89
N GLU A 475 -19.87 23.97 -24.01
CA GLU A 475 -19.14 25.17 -24.45
C GLU A 475 -17.99 25.54 -23.51
N ILE A 476 -18.22 25.46 -22.18
CA ILE A 476 -17.15 25.72 -21.18
C ILE A 476 -16.08 24.64 -21.25
N SER A 477 -16.48 23.38 -21.33
CA SER A 477 -15.54 22.24 -21.37
C SER A 477 -14.63 22.27 -22.59
N GLU A 478 -15.17 22.61 -23.75
CA GLU A 478 -14.36 22.83 -24.97
C GLU A 478 -13.35 23.97 -24.79
N HIS A 479 -13.74 25.04 -24.11
CA HIS A 479 -12.86 26.19 -23.87
C HIS A 479 -11.68 25.85 -22.94
N ILE A 480 -11.87 24.96 -21.97
CA ILE A 480 -10.84 24.55 -21.00
C ILE A 480 -10.22 23.19 -21.27
N PHE A 481 -10.63 22.51 -22.35
CA PHE A 481 -10.21 21.13 -22.68
C PHE A 481 -8.70 20.91 -22.64
N VAL A 482 -7.91 21.89 -23.09
CA VAL A 482 -6.44 21.81 -23.09
C VAL A 482 -5.86 21.67 -21.67
N LEU A 483 -6.55 22.17 -20.66
CA LEU A 483 -6.13 22.15 -19.26
C LEU A 483 -6.83 21.06 -18.47
N PHE A 484 -8.06 20.71 -18.85
CA PHE A 484 -8.92 19.73 -18.21
C PHE A 484 -9.56 18.84 -19.27
N PRO A 485 -8.79 17.88 -19.82
CA PRO A 485 -9.32 16.97 -20.83
C PRO A 485 -10.38 16.03 -20.24
N THR A 486 -11.35 15.67 -21.07
CA THR A 486 -12.34 14.65 -20.73
C THR A 486 -11.90 13.29 -21.29
N ASN A 487 -11.78 12.30 -20.41
CA ASN A 487 -11.46 10.91 -20.75
C ASN A 487 -12.61 10.01 -20.33
N ASN A 488 -13.25 9.32 -21.28
CA ASN A 488 -14.39 8.43 -21.02
C ASN A 488 -15.55 9.11 -20.24
N GLY A 489 -15.83 10.37 -20.53
CA GLY A 489 -16.86 11.17 -19.83
C GLY A 489 -16.49 11.61 -18.43
N LEU A 490 -15.20 11.47 -18.05
CA LEU A 490 -14.65 11.93 -16.78
C LEU A 490 -13.68 13.09 -17.04
N MET A 491 -13.95 14.25 -16.45
CA MET A 491 -13.09 15.43 -16.57
C MET A 491 -12.05 15.45 -15.47
N GLU A 492 -10.79 15.65 -15.83
CA GLU A 492 -9.68 15.68 -14.87
C GLU A 492 -8.60 16.70 -15.27
N PRO A 493 -7.83 17.22 -14.30
CA PRO A 493 -6.71 18.11 -14.60
C PRO A 493 -5.67 17.40 -15.45
N LEU A 494 -5.16 18.06 -16.49
CA LEU A 494 -4.09 17.53 -17.34
C LEU A 494 -2.85 17.08 -16.56
N HIS A 495 -2.52 17.80 -15.48
CA HIS A 495 -1.37 17.50 -14.64
C HIS A 495 -1.55 18.07 -13.23
N LYS A 496 -1.07 17.38 -12.21
CA LYS A 496 -1.16 17.82 -10.80
C LYS A 496 -0.55 19.20 -10.57
N SER A 497 0.50 19.61 -11.30
CA SER A 497 1.10 20.94 -11.15
C SER A 497 0.16 22.08 -11.49
N LEU A 498 -0.85 21.87 -12.33
CA LEU A 498 -1.92 22.85 -12.59
C LEU A 498 -2.79 23.04 -11.34
N VAL A 499 -3.14 21.95 -10.67
CA VAL A 499 -3.90 22.00 -9.40
C VAL A 499 -3.07 22.67 -8.31
N ASP A 500 -1.79 22.26 -8.16
CA ASP A 500 -0.86 22.87 -7.20
C ASP A 500 -0.78 24.38 -7.43
N TRP A 501 -0.71 24.82 -8.70
CA TRP A 501 -0.70 26.23 -9.06
C TRP A 501 -2.02 26.94 -8.74
N LEU A 502 -3.19 26.34 -9.10
CA LEU A 502 -4.51 26.94 -8.86
C LEU A 502 -4.81 27.14 -7.38
N VAL A 503 -4.39 26.20 -6.54
CA VAL A 503 -4.62 26.23 -5.08
C VAL A 503 -3.69 27.24 -4.40
N ASP A 504 -2.49 27.44 -4.93
CA ASP A 504 -1.54 28.42 -4.40
C ASP A 504 -1.91 29.85 -4.82
N LYS A 505 -2.40 30.61 -3.84
CA LYS A 505 -2.84 31.99 -4.07
C LYS A 505 -1.72 32.94 -4.45
N GLU A 506 -0.49 32.70 -4.02
CA GLU A 506 0.68 33.53 -4.35
C GLU A 506 1.09 33.33 -5.82
N LEU A 507 0.99 32.09 -6.31
CA LEU A 507 1.37 31.75 -7.67
C LEU A 507 0.27 32.09 -8.68
N SER A 508 -0.99 31.77 -8.39
CA SER A 508 -2.13 31.93 -9.32
C SER A 508 -2.88 33.27 -9.19
N GLY A 509 -2.65 34.00 -8.11
CA GLY A 509 -3.19 35.35 -7.90
C GLY A 509 -4.72 35.40 -8.05
N ARG A 510 -5.21 36.17 -9.05
CA ARG A 510 -6.65 36.32 -9.33
C ARG A 510 -7.36 35.05 -9.78
N PHE A 511 -6.61 34.07 -10.27
CA PHE A 511 -7.13 32.79 -10.73
C PHE A 511 -7.20 31.72 -9.64
N SER A 512 -6.78 32.06 -8.42
CA SER A 512 -6.78 31.10 -7.30
C SER A 512 -8.17 30.56 -7.02
N VAL A 513 -8.22 29.26 -6.68
CA VAL A 513 -9.42 28.52 -6.27
C VAL A 513 -9.47 28.36 -4.76
N SER A 514 -10.68 28.25 -4.20
CA SER A 514 -10.89 28.00 -2.78
C SER A 514 -11.37 26.57 -2.57
N LEU A 515 -10.50 25.69 -2.08
CA LEU A 515 -10.88 24.31 -1.76
C LEU A 515 -12.05 24.27 -0.75
N ARG A 516 -12.08 25.19 0.22
CA ARG A 516 -13.20 25.26 1.18
C ARG A 516 -14.53 25.61 0.51
N ALA A 517 -14.54 26.51 -0.48
CA ALA A 517 -15.75 26.83 -1.24
C ALA A 517 -16.19 25.63 -2.09
N ALA A 518 -15.23 24.95 -2.68
CA ALA A 518 -15.45 23.72 -3.45
C ALA A 518 -16.08 22.61 -2.60
N HIS A 519 -15.48 22.31 -1.45
CA HIS A 519 -16.03 21.31 -0.52
C HIS A 519 -17.41 21.70 0.00
N THR A 520 -17.67 23.00 0.19
CA THR A 520 -19.02 23.48 0.57
C THR A 520 -20.05 23.16 -0.52
N ARG A 521 -19.72 23.44 -1.79
CA ARG A 521 -20.61 23.16 -2.93
C ARG A 521 -20.86 21.66 -3.12
N MET A 522 -19.80 20.86 -3.01
CA MET A 522 -19.88 19.40 -3.08
C MET A 522 -20.71 18.82 -1.94
N SER A 523 -20.51 19.34 -0.72
CA SER A 523 -21.26 18.89 0.45
C SER A 523 -22.74 19.25 0.36
N GLU A 524 -23.10 20.45 -0.08
CA GLU A 524 -24.50 20.87 -0.27
C GLU A 524 -25.23 19.94 -1.26
N TYR A 525 -24.60 19.61 -2.38
CA TYR A 525 -25.18 18.70 -3.38
C TYR A 525 -25.37 17.27 -2.83
N TYR A 526 -24.29 16.67 -2.30
CA TYR A 526 -24.36 15.28 -1.83
C TYR A 526 -25.15 15.12 -0.55
N TYR A 527 -25.12 16.09 0.37
CA TYR A 527 -25.94 16.07 1.56
C TYR A 527 -27.44 16.20 1.22
N GLY A 528 -27.79 17.05 0.25
CA GLY A 528 -29.15 17.12 -0.28
C GLY A 528 -29.61 15.81 -0.94
N LYS A 529 -28.74 15.04 -1.57
CA LYS A 529 -29.05 13.69 -2.10
C LYS A 529 -29.18 12.69 -0.96
N TYR A 530 -28.30 12.73 0.03
CA TYR A 530 -28.34 11.89 1.23
C TYR A 530 -29.68 12.05 1.97
N GLN A 531 -30.13 13.26 2.25
CA GLN A 531 -31.42 13.53 2.89
C GLN A 531 -32.63 13.01 2.10
N ARG A 532 -32.50 12.87 0.79
CA ARG A 532 -33.52 12.29 -0.10
C ARG A 532 -33.41 10.79 -0.27
N GLY A 533 -32.50 10.14 0.45
CA GLY A 533 -32.26 8.69 0.36
C GLY A 533 -31.65 8.22 -0.97
N LYS A 534 -31.03 9.13 -1.73
CA LYS A 534 -30.35 8.82 -3.00
C LYS A 534 -28.86 8.63 -2.75
N HIS A 535 -28.41 7.40 -2.74
CA HIS A 535 -27.02 7.05 -2.48
C HIS A 535 -26.25 6.79 -3.77
N SER A 536 -25.01 7.30 -3.85
CA SER A 536 -24.04 6.96 -4.89
C SER A 536 -22.75 6.48 -4.21
N ASN A 537 -21.94 5.71 -4.92
CA ASN A 537 -20.66 5.22 -4.39
C ASN A 537 -19.75 6.38 -3.96
N TYR A 538 -19.70 7.46 -4.72
CA TYR A 538 -18.93 8.65 -4.36
C TYR A 538 -19.41 9.27 -3.05
N MET A 539 -20.73 9.42 -2.88
CA MET A 539 -21.34 9.99 -1.67
C MET A 539 -21.03 9.10 -0.43
N ILE A 540 -21.20 7.77 -0.55
CA ILE A 540 -20.93 6.84 0.54
C ILE A 540 -19.47 6.94 1.02
N LYS A 541 -18.53 7.16 0.10
CA LYS A 541 -17.11 7.27 0.42
C LYS A 541 -16.72 8.64 0.98
N TYR A 542 -17.28 9.74 0.47
CA TYR A 542 -16.66 11.05 0.59
C TYR A 542 -17.56 12.15 1.18
N LEU A 543 -18.86 11.91 1.41
CA LEU A 543 -19.77 12.94 1.97
C LEU A 543 -19.24 13.52 3.28
N ALA A 544 -18.85 12.68 4.24
CA ALA A 544 -18.32 13.14 5.52
C ALA A 544 -17.04 14.00 5.33
N LYS A 545 -16.13 13.59 4.46
CA LYS A 545 -14.90 14.34 4.16
C LYS A 545 -15.20 15.73 3.57
N HIS A 546 -16.16 15.82 2.62
CA HIS A 546 -16.56 17.11 2.07
C HIS A 546 -17.21 18.00 3.11
N LEU A 547 -18.08 17.46 3.97
CA LEU A 547 -18.72 18.21 5.04
C LEU A 547 -17.71 18.76 6.04
N ILE A 548 -16.77 17.93 6.51
CA ILE A 548 -15.70 18.34 7.44
C ILE A 548 -14.86 19.46 6.85
N ALA A 549 -14.50 19.38 5.57
CA ALA A 549 -13.69 20.38 4.88
C ALA A 549 -14.49 21.61 4.42
N SER A 550 -15.81 21.64 4.59
CA SER A 550 -16.72 22.70 4.16
C SER A 550 -16.83 23.84 5.17
N LYS A 551 -17.85 24.69 4.98
CA LYS A 551 -18.25 25.73 5.95
C LYS A 551 -19.19 25.21 7.03
N THR A 552 -19.71 24.00 6.90
CA THR A 552 -20.73 23.39 7.74
C THR A 552 -20.28 22.01 8.25
N PRO A 553 -19.14 21.92 8.95
CA PRO A 553 -18.61 20.65 9.42
C PRO A 553 -19.54 19.94 10.41
N GLU A 554 -20.40 20.67 11.11
CA GLU A 554 -21.40 20.14 12.03
C GLU A 554 -22.36 19.15 11.37
N LEU A 555 -22.64 19.32 10.09
CA LEU A 555 -23.48 18.40 9.31
C LEU A 555 -22.82 17.02 9.09
N ALA A 556 -21.53 16.90 9.30
CA ALA A 556 -20.84 15.61 9.17
C ALA A 556 -21.22 14.61 10.28
N VAL A 557 -21.72 15.08 11.41
CA VAL A 557 -22.17 14.21 12.50
C VAL A 557 -23.26 13.26 12.05
N GLU A 558 -24.22 13.74 11.24
CA GLU A 558 -25.35 12.92 10.78
C GLU A 558 -24.90 11.71 9.92
N PRO A 559 -24.17 11.84 8.80
CA PRO A 559 -23.71 10.69 8.03
C PRO A 559 -22.70 9.81 8.79
N LEU A 560 -21.90 10.36 9.71
CA LEU A 560 -21.00 9.59 10.56
C LEU A 560 -21.75 8.77 11.66
N THR A 561 -22.98 9.13 11.97
CA THR A 561 -23.81 8.43 12.95
C THR A 561 -24.92 7.59 12.31
N ASP A 562 -25.01 7.57 10.98
CA ASP A 562 -25.97 6.76 10.23
C ASP A 562 -25.44 5.33 10.02
N ALA A 563 -25.98 4.37 10.79
CA ALA A 563 -25.57 2.97 10.74
C ALA A 563 -25.72 2.38 9.32
N LYS A 564 -26.79 2.72 8.59
CA LYS A 564 -27.02 2.18 7.23
C LYS A 564 -25.98 2.69 6.23
N LEU A 565 -25.58 3.95 6.37
CA LEU A 565 -24.53 4.50 5.52
C LEU A 565 -23.17 3.86 5.81
N GLN A 566 -22.87 3.61 7.10
CA GLN A 566 -21.63 2.94 7.49
C GLN A 566 -21.62 1.46 7.09
N GLU A 567 -22.74 0.74 7.18
CA GLU A 567 -22.88 -0.62 6.64
C GLU A 567 -22.63 -0.65 5.13
N ALA A 568 -23.26 0.23 4.36
CA ALA A 568 -23.03 0.36 2.92
C ALA A 568 -21.56 0.72 2.60
N ARG A 569 -20.90 1.51 3.45
CA ARG A 569 -19.49 1.82 3.30
C ARG A 569 -18.60 0.62 3.55
N ILE A 570 -18.89 -0.20 4.57
CA ILE A 570 -18.19 -1.46 4.85
C ILE A 570 -18.33 -2.42 3.66
N GLU A 571 -19.52 -2.56 3.11
CA GLU A 571 -19.75 -3.39 1.93
C GLU A 571 -18.97 -2.90 0.70
N LEU A 572 -18.84 -1.58 0.53
CA LEU A 572 -18.21 -0.96 -0.64
C LEU A 572 -16.68 -1.03 -0.62
N ILE A 573 -16.05 -0.75 0.54
CA ILE A 573 -14.58 -0.62 0.65
C ILE A 573 -13.92 -1.64 1.60
N GLY A 574 -14.69 -2.54 2.19
CA GLY A 574 -14.24 -3.52 3.17
C GLY A 574 -14.10 -2.95 4.57
N GLN A 575 -14.23 -3.83 5.57
CA GLN A 575 -14.29 -3.48 6.99
C GLN A 575 -13.07 -2.69 7.48
N ASP A 576 -11.87 -3.20 7.22
CA ASP A 576 -10.61 -2.58 7.64
C ASP A 576 -10.43 -1.16 7.12
N SER A 577 -10.74 -0.97 5.83
CA SER A 577 -10.63 0.33 5.18
C SER A 577 -11.69 1.29 5.71
N ALA A 578 -12.93 0.80 5.88
CA ALA A 578 -14.04 1.61 6.38
C ALA A 578 -13.77 2.13 7.81
N ILE A 579 -13.31 1.27 8.72
CA ILE A 579 -13.00 1.67 10.11
C ILE A 579 -11.85 2.67 10.14
N ARG A 580 -10.81 2.44 9.37
CA ARG A 580 -9.65 3.35 9.29
C ARG A 580 -10.04 4.73 8.78
N GLU A 581 -10.77 4.79 7.67
CA GLU A 581 -11.25 6.05 7.10
C GLU A 581 -12.21 6.76 8.06
N TYR A 582 -13.07 6.01 8.72
CA TYR A 582 -14.00 6.53 9.72
C TYR A 582 -13.27 7.21 10.89
N LEU A 583 -12.23 6.59 11.44
CA LEU A 583 -11.45 7.19 12.53
C LEU A 583 -10.63 8.40 12.06
N ILE A 584 -10.13 8.40 10.81
CA ILE A 584 -9.48 9.57 10.20
C ILE A 584 -10.47 10.75 10.09
N GLU A 585 -11.70 10.48 9.70
CA GLU A 585 -12.76 11.50 9.60
C GLU A 585 -13.14 12.06 10.97
N ILE A 586 -13.26 11.21 12.00
CA ILE A 586 -13.52 11.69 13.37
C ILE A 586 -12.33 12.52 13.87
N GLN A 587 -11.09 12.12 13.58
CA GLN A 587 -9.91 12.91 13.94
C GLN A 587 -9.92 14.27 13.23
N ALA A 588 -10.23 14.30 11.92
CA ALA A 588 -10.34 15.55 11.18
C ALA A 588 -11.47 16.44 11.70
N LEU A 589 -12.60 15.85 12.12
CA LEU A 589 -13.71 16.55 12.74
C LEU A 589 -13.30 17.17 14.08
N LYS A 590 -12.54 16.42 14.91
CA LYS A 590 -11.94 16.91 16.16
C LYS A 590 -11.05 18.12 15.94
N ASP A 591 -10.22 18.10 14.88
CA ASP A 591 -9.29 19.20 14.56
C ASP A 591 -10.06 20.49 14.17
N VAL A 592 -11.31 20.35 13.69
CA VAL A 592 -12.20 21.47 13.41
C VAL A 592 -12.97 21.90 14.67
N ASP A 593 -13.63 20.95 15.34
CA ASP A 593 -14.39 21.16 16.56
C ASP A 593 -14.42 19.88 17.41
N PRO A 594 -13.70 19.83 18.55
CA PRO A 594 -13.66 18.65 19.41
C PRO A 594 -15.03 18.17 19.92
N SER A 595 -16.02 19.05 20.07
CA SER A 595 -17.34 18.66 20.57
C SER A 595 -18.09 17.79 19.58
N LEU A 596 -17.93 18.04 18.27
CA LEU A 596 -18.56 17.25 17.20
C LEU A 596 -18.01 15.84 17.14
N ALA A 597 -16.69 15.68 17.33
CA ALA A 597 -16.05 14.36 17.39
C ALA A 597 -16.60 13.55 18.60
N ILE A 598 -16.74 14.17 19.75
CA ILE A 598 -17.33 13.55 20.94
C ILE A 598 -18.78 13.11 20.69
N ASP A 599 -19.57 13.92 19.99
CA ASP A 599 -20.95 13.55 19.64
C ASP A 599 -21.01 12.30 18.74
N VAL A 600 -20.09 12.17 17.79
CA VAL A 600 -19.97 10.95 16.98
C VAL A 600 -19.58 9.75 17.84
N LEU A 601 -18.59 9.89 18.71
CA LEU A 601 -18.16 8.81 19.63
C LEU A 601 -19.27 8.39 20.59
N ARG A 602 -20.17 9.28 21.00
CA ARG A 602 -21.35 8.99 21.83
C ARG A 602 -22.47 8.29 21.09
N SER A 603 -22.45 8.27 19.78
CA SER A 603 -23.54 7.71 18.98
C SER A 603 -23.72 6.20 19.14
N ALA A 604 -24.94 5.72 18.96
CA ALA A 604 -25.23 4.30 18.96
C ALA A 604 -24.49 3.58 17.82
N CYS A 605 -24.32 4.24 16.67
CA CYS A 605 -23.59 3.70 15.52
C CYS A 605 -22.12 3.41 15.87
N PHE A 606 -21.42 4.37 16.49
CA PHE A 606 -20.03 4.16 16.90
C PHE A 606 -19.91 3.07 17.99
N ARG A 607 -20.84 3.03 18.96
CA ARG A 607 -20.88 1.97 19.98
C ARG A 607 -21.00 0.58 19.36
N GLU A 608 -21.82 0.44 18.33
CA GLU A 608 -21.96 -0.83 17.61
C GLU A 608 -20.66 -1.19 16.85
N ILE A 609 -20.07 -0.23 16.15
CA ILE A 609 -18.77 -0.43 15.48
C ILE A 609 -17.69 -0.83 16.50
N PHE A 610 -17.66 -0.18 17.65
CA PHE A 610 -16.71 -0.50 18.72
C PHE A 610 -16.93 -1.92 19.28
N ARG A 611 -18.19 -2.31 19.53
CA ARG A 611 -18.56 -3.64 19.99
C ARG A 611 -18.11 -4.73 19.03
N GLU A 612 -18.50 -4.62 17.78
CA GLU A 612 -18.25 -5.63 16.75
C GLU A 612 -16.75 -5.75 16.41
N ASN A 613 -16.01 -4.65 16.54
CA ASN A 613 -14.63 -4.56 16.06
C ASN A 613 -13.60 -4.47 17.19
N ARG A 614 -13.96 -4.75 18.46
CA ARG A 614 -13.05 -4.59 19.61
C ARG A 614 -11.70 -5.32 19.42
N ARG A 615 -11.72 -6.56 18.95
CA ARG A 615 -10.49 -7.34 18.69
C ARG A 615 -9.68 -6.77 17.53
N TYR A 616 -10.34 -6.30 16.49
CA TYR A 616 -9.74 -5.66 15.35
C TYR A 616 -9.06 -4.33 15.74
N LEU A 617 -9.75 -3.50 16.51
CA LEU A 617 -9.21 -2.24 17.03
C LEU A 617 -7.93 -2.47 17.84
N TYR A 618 -7.91 -3.49 18.68
CA TYR A 618 -6.74 -3.88 19.47
C TYR A 618 -5.54 -4.27 18.57
N ASN A 619 -5.73 -5.19 17.65
CA ASN A 619 -4.68 -5.71 16.76
C ASN A 619 -4.12 -4.64 15.80
N ALA A 620 -4.95 -3.73 15.35
CA ALA A 620 -4.54 -2.64 14.44
C ALA A 620 -3.92 -1.43 15.16
N GLY A 621 -3.84 -1.42 16.49
CA GLY A 621 -3.36 -0.27 17.28
C GLY A 621 -4.28 0.94 17.24
N LEU A 622 -5.53 0.75 16.82
CA LEU A 622 -6.52 1.83 16.70
C LEU A 622 -7.00 2.36 18.05
N TYR A 623 -6.74 1.65 19.14
CA TYR A 623 -7.00 2.17 20.50
C TYR A 623 -6.20 3.43 20.81
N PHE A 624 -4.95 3.54 20.34
CA PHE A 624 -4.18 4.79 20.47
C PHE A 624 -4.81 5.93 19.67
N THR A 625 -5.35 5.63 18.47
CA THR A 625 -6.10 6.61 17.69
C THR A 625 -7.35 7.07 18.45
N LEU A 626 -8.09 6.16 19.11
CA LEU A 626 -9.24 6.51 19.94
C LEU A 626 -8.85 7.43 21.11
N LYS A 627 -7.72 7.16 21.76
CA LYS A 627 -7.16 8.05 22.78
C LYS A 627 -6.88 9.44 22.22
N ASP A 628 -6.21 9.49 21.06
CA ASP A 628 -5.89 10.74 20.39
C ASP A 628 -7.15 11.52 19.98
N ILE A 629 -8.24 10.86 19.61
CA ILE A 629 -9.54 11.48 19.33
C ILE A 629 -10.21 12.05 20.58
N GLY A 630 -9.92 11.53 21.77
CA GLY A 630 -10.49 11.99 23.04
C GLY A 630 -11.49 10.99 23.66
N PHE A 631 -11.35 9.69 23.36
CA PHE A 631 -12.20 8.65 23.93
C PHE A 631 -12.11 8.59 25.46
N ASP A 632 -10.97 9.00 26.05
CA ASP A 632 -10.81 9.12 27.51
C ASP A 632 -11.86 10.03 28.17
N ASP A 633 -12.36 11.05 27.46
CA ASP A 633 -13.31 12.01 28.01
C ASP A 633 -14.73 11.45 28.16
N ILE A 634 -15.02 10.35 27.44
CA ILE A 634 -16.35 9.73 27.42
C ILE A 634 -16.36 8.27 27.86
N ILE A 635 -15.23 7.71 28.26
CA ILE A 635 -15.14 6.29 28.60
C ILE A 635 -16.08 5.90 29.73
N GLU A 636 -16.36 6.80 30.68
CA GLU A 636 -17.29 6.54 31.78
C GLU A 636 -18.74 6.32 31.30
N GLU A 637 -19.11 6.94 30.17
CA GLU A 637 -20.42 6.71 29.56
C GLU A 637 -20.50 5.29 28.96
N TYR A 638 -19.40 4.78 28.42
CA TYR A 638 -19.28 3.41 27.92
C TYR A 638 -19.23 2.40 29.05
N ILE A 639 -18.57 2.74 30.19
CA ILE A 639 -18.52 1.92 31.39
C ILE A 639 -19.89 1.79 32.07
N ALA A 640 -20.80 2.73 31.82
CA ALA A 640 -22.19 2.67 32.29
C ALA A 640 -23.10 1.75 31.45
N GLU A 641 -22.63 1.25 30.30
CA GLU A 641 -23.37 0.31 29.47
C GLU A 641 -23.59 -1.04 30.17
N LYS A 642 -24.60 -1.78 29.66
CA LYS A 642 -24.90 -3.14 30.15
C LYS A 642 -24.40 -4.24 29.23
N SER A 643 -23.90 -3.91 28.04
CA SER A 643 -23.36 -4.89 27.11
C SER A 643 -21.97 -5.32 27.52
N ILE A 644 -21.79 -6.58 27.85
CA ILE A 644 -20.50 -7.14 28.27
C ILE A 644 -19.43 -6.96 27.18
N ASP A 645 -19.79 -7.07 25.92
CA ASP A 645 -18.85 -6.91 24.81
C ASP A 645 -18.25 -5.49 24.73
N ILE A 646 -19.08 -4.46 24.95
CA ILE A 646 -18.62 -3.08 25.03
C ILE A 646 -17.70 -2.91 26.25
N LEU A 647 -18.08 -3.49 27.36
CA LEU A 647 -17.32 -3.38 28.62
C LEU A 647 -15.96 -4.09 28.54
N VAL A 648 -15.89 -5.26 27.90
CA VAL A 648 -14.60 -5.93 27.60
C VAL A 648 -13.73 -5.05 26.71
N GLY A 649 -14.31 -4.43 25.68
CA GLY A 649 -13.60 -3.45 24.85
C GLY A 649 -13.04 -2.27 25.66
N CYS A 650 -13.78 -1.79 26.68
CA CYS A 650 -13.30 -0.75 27.60
C CYS A 650 -12.16 -1.24 28.48
N VAL A 651 -12.21 -2.49 29.00
CA VAL A 651 -11.11 -3.10 29.75
C VAL A 651 -9.84 -3.14 28.92
N ASN A 652 -9.93 -3.61 27.68
CA ASN A 652 -8.81 -3.69 26.74
C ASN A 652 -8.26 -2.29 26.40
N TYR A 653 -9.16 -1.32 26.17
CA TYR A 653 -8.74 0.06 25.94
C TYR A 653 -7.94 0.61 27.13
N LEU A 654 -8.48 0.51 28.35
CA LEU A 654 -7.82 1.00 29.55
C LEU A 654 -6.44 0.37 29.78
N TYR A 655 -6.30 -0.93 29.50
CA TYR A 655 -5.02 -1.61 29.56
C TYR A 655 -4.02 -1.07 28.52
N ILE A 656 -4.45 -0.89 27.28
CA ILE A 656 -3.59 -0.42 26.17
C ILE A 656 -3.12 1.02 26.40
N VAL A 657 -3.98 1.88 26.95
CA VAL A 657 -3.62 3.27 27.27
C VAL A 657 -2.93 3.41 28.62
N GLU A 658 -2.51 2.29 29.23
CA GLU A 658 -1.75 2.21 30.48
C GLU A 658 -2.48 2.67 31.74
N ARG A 659 -3.84 2.69 31.70
CA ARG A 659 -4.71 2.95 32.88
C ARG A 659 -5.01 1.64 33.62
N TYR A 660 -3.97 0.97 34.09
CA TYR A 660 -4.06 -0.40 34.65
C TYR A 660 -4.99 -0.53 35.84
N GLU A 661 -4.99 0.44 36.77
CA GLU A 661 -5.87 0.39 37.94
C GLU A 661 -7.35 0.51 37.57
N ASP A 662 -7.69 1.35 36.59
CA ASP A 662 -9.05 1.51 36.09
C ASP A 662 -9.50 0.25 35.32
N SER A 663 -8.60 -0.33 34.52
CA SER A 663 -8.83 -1.62 33.86
C SER A 663 -9.18 -2.71 34.87
N VAL A 664 -8.39 -2.86 35.95
CA VAL A 664 -8.65 -3.84 37.03
C VAL A 664 -9.98 -3.59 37.72
N LYS A 665 -10.30 -2.35 38.09
CA LYS A 665 -11.58 -2.01 38.76
C LYS A 665 -12.79 -2.41 37.92
N LEU A 666 -12.75 -2.07 36.62
CA LEU A 666 -13.81 -2.44 35.66
C LEU A 666 -13.90 -3.94 35.50
N ALA A 667 -12.79 -4.61 35.21
CA ALA A 667 -12.72 -6.04 34.99
C ALA A 667 -13.23 -6.85 36.23
N LEU A 668 -12.83 -6.49 37.44
CA LEU A 668 -13.33 -7.12 38.67
C LEU A 668 -14.84 -6.96 38.88
N ARG A 669 -15.39 -5.81 38.48
CA ARG A 669 -16.85 -5.62 38.46
C ARG A 669 -17.52 -6.59 37.50
N LEU A 670 -16.99 -6.76 36.26
CA LEU A 670 -17.53 -7.64 35.23
C LEU A 670 -17.49 -9.11 35.66
N VAL A 671 -16.37 -9.57 36.22
CA VAL A 671 -16.25 -10.94 36.74
C VAL A 671 -17.33 -11.24 37.79
N LYS A 672 -17.66 -10.26 38.63
CA LYS A 672 -18.71 -10.40 39.66
C LYS A 672 -20.12 -10.37 39.08
N GLU A 673 -20.38 -9.55 38.07
CA GLU A 673 -21.71 -9.33 37.49
C GLU A 673 -22.12 -10.43 36.50
N TYR A 674 -21.17 -11.04 35.82
CA TYR A 674 -21.39 -11.98 34.73
C TYR A 674 -20.86 -13.41 35.00
N ASP A 675 -20.79 -13.83 36.26
CA ASP A 675 -20.35 -15.17 36.64
C ASP A 675 -21.39 -16.24 36.28
N ALA A 676 -21.42 -16.59 34.94
CA ALA A 676 -22.30 -17.64 34.41
C ALA A 676 -21.61 -18.36 33.25
N PRO A 677 -21.92 -19.67 33.05
CA PRO A 677 -21.24 -20.49 32.03
C PRO A 677 -21.31 -19.95 30.59
N GLU A 678 -22.33 -19.21 30.25
CA GLU A 678 -22.52 -18.57 28.95
C GLU A 678 -21.51 -17.46 28.64
N TYR A 679 -20.80 -16.94 29.66
CA TYR A 679 -19.81 -15.89 29.55
C TYR A 679 -18.38 -16.36 29.81
N TYR A 680 -18.12 -17.67 29.96
CA TYR A 680 -16.79 -18.17 30.36
C TYR A 680 -15.69 -17.82 29.37
N ASP A 681 -15.98 -17.73 28.09
CA ASP A 681 -15.00 -17.29 27.08
C ASP A 681 -14.59 -15.83 27.31
N LEU A 682 -15.55 -14.93 27.52
CA LEU A 682 -15.31 -13.53 27.83
C LEU A 682 -14.68 -13.34 29.22
N LEU A 683 -15.09 -14.15 30.21
CA LEU A 683 -14.51 -14.10 31.56
C LEU A 683 -13.05 -14.58 31.54
N SER A 684 -12.67 -15.52 30.68
CA SER A 684 -11.30 -15.94 30.51
C SER A 684 -10.42 -14.80 30.00
N GLU A 685 -10.90 -14.05 28.97
CA GLU A 685 -10.25 -12.84 28.43
C GLU A 685 -10.12 -11.76 29.52
N ILE A 686 -11.20 -11.48 30.27
CA ILE A 686 -11.21 -10.47 31.33
C ILE A 686 -10.24 -10.83 32.47
N GLU A 687 -10.23 -12.08 32.94
CA GLU A 687 -9.33 -12.54 33.99
C GLU A 687 -7.86 -12.46 33.55
N ASN A 688 -7.56 -12.71 32.27
CA ASN A 688 -6.23 -12.47 31.71
C ASN A 688 -5.84 -10.98 31.74
N GLU A 689 -6.73 -10.08 31.36
CA GLU A 689 -6.45 -8.64 31.42
C GLU A 689 -6.23 -8.15 32.85
N ILE A 690 -6.95 -8.71 33.82
CA ILE A 690 -6.70 -8.44 35.25
C ILE A 690 -5.29 -8.89 35.64
N ALA A 691 -4.92 -10.12 35.28
CA ALA A 691 -3.60 -10.67 35.58
C ALA A 691 -2.47 -9.85 34.95
N LEU A 692 -2.62 -9.47 33.70
CA LEU A 692 -1.68 -8.61 32.95
C LEU A 692 -1.56 -7.22 33.61
N SER A 693 -2.68 -6.60 34.00
CA SER A 693 -2.70 -5.30 34.66
C SER A 693 -2.02 -5.36 36.03
N TYR A 694 -2.34 -6.36 36.86
CA TYR A 694 -1.68 -6.55 38.13
C TYR A 694 -0.18 -6.80 37.99
N ARG A 695 0.25 -7.58 36.98
CA ARG A 695 1.67 -7.78 36.68
C ARG A 695 2.36 -6.46 36.35
N LYS A 696 1.71 -5.58 35.59
CA LYS A 696 2.27 -4.26 35.21
C LYS A 696 2.44 -3.32 36.43
N VAL A 697 1.56 -3.39 37.41
CA VAL A 697 1.70 -2.63 38.64
C VAL A 697 2.44 -3.41 39.75
N VAL A 698 3.12 -4.52 39.42
CA VAL A 698 3.98 -5.33 40.29
C VAL A 698 3.22 -6.00 41.44
N ASN A 699 1.92 -6.19 41.33
CA ASN A 699 1.12 -6.97 42.28
C ASN A 699 1.06 -8.43 41.80
N PHE A 700 2.15 -9.16 41.99
CA PHE A 700 2.33 -10.51 41.45
C PHE A 700 1.44 -11.57 42.08
N ASP A 701 1.10 -11.40 43.38
CA ASP A 701 0.28 -12.40 44.10
C ASP A 701 -1.15 -12.40 43.55
N GLU A 702 -1.76 -11.22 43.36
CA GLU A 702 -3.07 -11.11 42.71
C GLU A 702 -3.03 -11.54 41.23
N ALA A 703 -1.98 -11.18 40.49
CA ALA A 703 -1.82 -11.63 39.11
C ALA A 703 -1.85 -13.18 39.02
N LEU A 704 -1.14 -13.90 39.90
CA LEU A 704 -1.14 -15.36 39.95
C LEU A 704 -2.52 -15.94 40.23
N VAL A 705 -3.29 -15.34 41.18
CA VAL A 705 -4.66 -15.78 41.50
C VAL A 705 -5.55 -15.71 40.26
N HIS A 706 -5.43 -14.62 39.47
CA HIS A 706 -6.23 -14.45 38.25
C HIS A 706 -5.76 -15.36 37.13
N CYS A 707 -4.47 -15.58 36.93
CA CYS A 707 -3.95 -16.58 35.99
C CYS A 707 -4.46 -17.99 36.28
N GLU A 708 -4.52 -18.41 37.57
CA GLU A 708 -5.09 -19.71 37.94
C GLU A 708 -6.58 -19.84 37.57
N LYS A 709 -7.34 -18.75 37.70
CA LYS A 709 -8.74 -18.74 37.25
C LYS A 709 -8.86 -18.88 35.75
N VAL A 710 -8.03 -18.17 34.97
CA VAL A 710 -7.98 -18.35 33.53
C VAL A 710 -7.72 -19.82 33.17
N CYS A 711 -6.70 -20.45 33.77
CA CYS A 711 -6.37 -21.85 33.49
C CYS A 711 -7.56 -22.79 33.78
N ARG A 712 -8.36 -22.50 34.85
CA ARG A 712 -9.57 -23.28 35.15
C ARG A 712 -10.71 -23.07 34.13
N LEU A 713 -10.99 -21.82 33.78
CA LEU A 713 -12.01 -21.45 32.78
C LEU A 713 -11.65 -22.03 31.40
N SER A 714 -10.42 -21.81 30.94
CA SER A 714 -9.94 -22.28 29.66
C SER A 714 -9.93 -23.81 29.55
N ALA A 715 -9.66 -24.53 30.65
CA ALA A 715 -9.77 -25.98 30.67
C ALA A 715 -11.23 -26.47 30.42
N SER A 716 -12.23 -25.68 30.86
CA SER A 716 -13.65 -26.03 30.71
C SER A 716 -14.13 -25.85 29.27
N ASN A 717 -13.63 -24.84 28.56
CA ASN A 717 -14.02 -24.48 27.16
C ASN A 717 -12.97 -24.82 26.10
N LYS A 718 -11.83 -25.44 26.49
CA LYS A 718 -10.72 -25.81 25.62
C LYS A 718 -10.10 -24.60 24.90
N ASP A 719 -10.04 -23.48 25.56
CA ASP A 719 -9.38 -22.28 25.05
C ASP A 719 -7.88 -22.34 25.36
N TYR A 720 -7.14 -22.98 24.47
CA TYR A 720 -5.69 -23.15 24.60
C TYR A 720 -4.94 -21.81 24.49
N TYR A 721 -5.48 -20.83 23.78
CA TYR A 721 -4.85 -19.52 23.60
C TYR A 721 -4.85 -18.72 24.89
N GLU A 722 -6.01 -18.56 25.55
CA GLU A 722 -6.09 -17.84 26.82
C GLU A 722 -5.31 -18.56 27.93
N ALA A 723 -5.34 -19.89 27.96
CA ALA A 723 -4.52 -20.67 28.86
C ALA A 723 -3.01 -20.43 28.65
N ALA A 724 -2.55 -20.37 27.40
CA ALA A 724 -1.16 -20.10 27.07
C ALA A 724 -0.70 -18.71 27.52
N LEU A 725 -1.53 -17.68 27.34
CA LEU A 725 -1.28 -16.33 27.84
C LEU A 725 -1.16 -16.28 29.37
N ALA A 726 -2.02 -17.03 30.08
CA ALA A 726 -1.95 -17.15 31.53
C ALA A 726 -0.64 -17.81 31.98
N HIS A 727 -0.26 -18.96 31.40
CA HIS A 727 0.98 -19.64 31.71
C HIS A 727 2.22 -18.78 31.39
N GLN A 728 2.19 -18.03 30.29
CA GLN A 728 3.24 -17.06 29.95
C GLN A 728 3.36 -15.95 31.01
N THR A 729 2.22 -15.45 31.52
CA THR A 729 2.20 -14.43 32.56
C THR A 729 2.74 -14.99 33.88
N ILE A 730 2.36 -16.23 34.28
CA ILE A 730 2.90 -16.93 35.46
C ILE A 730 4.42 -17.09 35.29
N GLY A 731 4.87 -17.57 34.16
CA GLY A 731 6.30 -17.76 33.87
C GLY A 731 7.09 -16.46 33.98
N LYS A 732 6.55 -15.33 33.49
CA LYS A 732 7.19 -14.01 33.66
C LYS A 732 7.23 -13.56 35.11
N ILE A 733 6.21 -13.84 35.89
CA ILE A 733 6.20 -13.51 37.32
C ILE A 733 7.29 -14.33 38.01
N TYR A 734 7.38 -15.64 37.76
CA TYR A 734 8.44 -16.48 38.31
C TYR A 734 9.84 -16.06 37.83
N TYR A 735 9.99 -15.64 36.56
CA TYR A 735 11.24 -15.05 36.07
C TYR A 735 11.66 -13.83 36.90
N HIS A 736 10.78 -12.88 37.15
CA HIS A 736 11.07 -11.70 37.97
C HIS A 736 11.31 -12.06 39.44
N ARG A 737 10.74 -13.18 39.91
CA ARG A 737 10.99 -13.71 41.26
C ARG A 737 12.24 -14.61 41.34
N GLN A 738 12.98 -14.78 40.23
CA GLN A 738 14.15 -15.69 40.13
C GLN A 738 13.85 -17.14 40.48
N MET A 739 12.61 -17.54 40.30
CA MET A 739 12.16 -18.93 40.40
C MET A 739 12.33 -19.57 39.00
N TRP A 740 13.59 -19.85 38.66
CA TRP A 740 14.00 -20.14 37.28
C TRP A 740 13.42 -21.44 36.71
N GLU A 741 13.37 -22.50 37.50
CA GLU A 741 12.83 -23.79 37.02
C GLU A 741 11.30 -23.70 36.87
N GLU A 742 10.60 -23.02 37.77
CA GLU A 742 9.17 -22.77 37.67
C GLU A 742 8.88 -21.86 36.46
N ALA A 743 9.68 -20.81 36.26
CA ALA A 743 9.56 -19.95 35.10
C ALA A 743 9.73 -20.72 33.78
N TYR A 744 10.75 -21.59 33.71
CA TYR A 744 11.00 -22.45 32.58
C TYR A 744 9.82 -23.40 32.30
N CYS A 745 9.32 -24.10 33.33
CA CYS A 745 8.19 -25.01 33.19
C CYS A 745 6.92 -24.32 32.68
N GLU A 746 6.60 -23.15 33.21
CA GLU A 746 5.41 -22.39 32.83
C GLU A 746 5.50 -21.82 31.40
N LEU A 747 6.65 -21.25 31.01
CA LEU A 747 6.88 -20.74 29.67
C LEU A 747 6.88 -21.88 28.63
N CYS A 748 7.47 -23.04 28.92
CA CYS A 748 7.38 -24.21 28.03
C CYS A 748 5.94 -24.74 27.92
N THR A 749 5.16 -24.69 29.02
CA THR A 749 3.74 -25.04 28.98
C THR A 749 2.96 -24.08 28.08
N ALA A 750 3.24 -22.78 28.15
CA ALA A 750 2.62 -21.78 27.29
C ALA A 750 2.93 -22.02 25.80
N VAL A 751 4.18 -22.34 25.46
CA VAL A 751 4.58 -22.71 24.08
C VAL A 751 3.79 -23.91 23.60
N ARG A 752 3.77 -24.99 24.37
CA ARG A 752 3.08 -26.24 24.04
C ARG A 752 1.58 -26.01 23.80
N LEU A 753 0.90 -25.22 24.65
CA LEU A 753 -0.53 -24.91 24.50
C LEU A 753 -0.81 -24.12 23.21
N LEU A 754 0.07 -23.19 22.83
CA LEU A 754 -0.07 -22.48 21.55
C LEU A 754 0.13 -23.45 20.36
N GLU A 755 1.09 -24.36 20.42
CA GLU A 755 1.30 -25.37 19.40
C GLU A 755 0.11 -26.32 19.27
N GLU A 756 -0.49 -26.73 20.40
CA GLU A 756 -1.73 -27.53 20.45
C GLU A 756 -2.93 -26.78 19.85
N SER A 757 -2.94 -25.45 19.87
CA SER A 757 -3.98 -24.63 19.26
C SER A 757 -3.87 -24.48 17.75
N LEU A 758 -2.66 -24.61 17.18
CA LEU A 758 -2.39 -24.43 15.73
C LEU A 758 -3.24 -25.33 14.82
N PRO A 759 -3.38 -26.65 15.07
CA PRO A 759 -4.18 -27.52 14.21
C PRO A 759 -5.68 -27.33 14.37
N LEU A 760 -6.15 -26.58 15.35
CA LEU A 760 -7.57 -26.35 15.63
C LEU A 760 -8.16 -25.20 14.82
N THR A 761 -7.31 -24.42 14.14
CA THR A 761 -7.75 -23.30 13.31
C THR A 761 -7.39 -23.50 11.84
N SER A 762 -8.33 -23.17 10.95
CA SER A 762 -8.10 -23.06 9.51
C SER A 762 -7.86 -21.61 9.06
N ASP A 763 -7.98 -20.65 9.95
CA ASP A 763 -7.73 -19.24 9.66
C ASP A 763 -6.22 -18.99 9.56
N VAL A 764 -5.78 -18.54 8.38
CA VAL A 764 -4.36 -18.34 8.06
C VAL A 764 -3.74 -17.20 8.85
N ASP A 765 -4.47 -16.08 9.03
CA ASP A 765 -3.96 -14.92 9.75
C ASP A 765 -3.91 -15.20 11.25
N TYR A 766 -4.91 -15.90 11.77
CA TYR A 766 -4.90 -16.37 13.16
C TYR A 766 -3.79 -17.40 13.38
N THR A 767 -3.59 -18.35 12.48
CA THR A 767 -2.47 -19.31 12.52
C THR A 767 -1.11 -18.59 12.51
N LYS A 768 -0.95 -17.58 11.67
CA LYS A 768 0.28 -16.77 11.65
C LYS A 768 0.50 -16.03 12.96
N MET A 769 -0.55 -15.45 13.51
CA MET A 769 -0.50 -14.79 14.82
C MET A 769 -0.07 -15.78 15.91
N LEU A 770 -0.69 -16.95 15.97
CA LEU A 770 -0.31 -18.00 16.93
C LEU A 770 1.18 -18.41 16.79
N LYS A 771 1.67 -18.61 15.56
CA LYS A 771 3.08 -18.89 15.31
C LYS A 771 4.00 -17.79 15.82
N LEU A 772 3.65 -16.53 15.62
CA LEU A 772 4.43 -15.40 16.15
C LEU A 772 4.42 -15.38 17.67
N TYR A 773 3.31 -15.76 18.31
CA TYR A 773 3.28 -15.93 19.78
C TYR A 773 4.15 -17.12 20.23
N VAL A 774 4.16 -18.26 19.51
CA VAL A 774 5.08 -19.36 19.78
C VAL A 774 6.52 -18.86 19.75
N ALA A 775 6.95 -18.18 18.68
CA ALA A 775 8.31 -17.63 18.58
C ALA A 775 8.63 -16.61 19.68
N ALA A 776 7.64 -15.76 20.04
CA ALA A 776 7.81 -14.79 21.14
C ALA A 776 7.97 -15.50 22.49
N PHE A 777 7.25 -16.57 22.74
CA PHE A 777 7.34 -17.33 24.01
C PHE A 777 8.61 -18.17 24.05
N GLU A 778 9.02 -18.79 22.95
CA GLU A 778 10.33 -19.46 22.82
C GLU A 778 11.50 -18.51 23.16
N ARG A 779 11.43 -17.28 22.67
CA ARG A 779 12.41 -16.25 23.02
C ARG A 779 12.37 -15.90 24.53
N GLU A 780 11.21 -15.94 25.19
CA GLU A 780 11.12 -15.72 26.65
C GLU A 780 11.69 -16.88 27.46
N VAL A 781 11.47 -18.11 26.99
CA VAL A 781 12.16 -19.31 27.52
C VAL A 781 13.66 -19.12 27.41
N ALA A 782 14.16 -18.73 26.24
CA ALA A 782 15.58 -18.52 26.02
C ALA A 782 16.16 -17.44 26.93
N LEU A 783 15.48 -16.31 27.09
CA LEU A 783 15.91 -15.22 28.00
C LEU A 783 16.05 -15.71 29.45
N SER A 784 15.10 -16.52 29.93
CA SER A 784 15.17 -17.13 31.26
C SER A 784 16.39 -18.03 31.43
N LEU A 785 16.73 -18.80 30.38
CA LEU A 785 17.89 -19.72 30.37
C LEU A 785 19.22 -18.97 30.27
N VAL A 786 19.30 -17.86 29.53
CA VAL A 786 20.50 -17.02 29.42
C VAL A 786 20.91 -16.49 30.82
N TRP A 787 19.96 -16.01 31.61
CA TRP A 787 20.22 -15.57 32.98
C TRP A 787 20.71 -16.71 33.92
N GLN A 788 20.41 -17.97 33.57
CA GLN A 788 20.90 -19.16 34.27
C GLN A 788 22.25 -19.65 33.73
N LYS A 789 22.81 -18.97 32.71
CA LYS A 789 24.01 -19.44 31.97
C LYS A 789 23.83 -20.81 31.27
N ARG A 790 22.57 -21.15 30.92
CA ARG A 790 22.24 -22.38 30.16
C ARG A 790 22.10 -22.06 28.67
N THR A 791 23.16 -21.52 28.11
CA THR A 791 23.15 -20.91 26.79
C THR A 791 22.96 -21.91 25.65
N GLU A 792 23.49 -23.13 25.74
CA GLU A 792 23.21 -24.17 24.75
C GLU A 792 21.71 -24.46 24.60
N LEU A 793 20.99 -24.53 25.72
CA LEU A 793 19.56 -24.77 25.71
C LEU A 793 18.81 -23.53 25.25
N ALA A 794 19.26 -22.35 25.67
CA ALA A 794 18.69 -21.06 25.18
C ALA A 794 18.81 -20.92 23.65
N ASN A 795 19.96 -21.28 23.09
CA ASN A 795 20.21 -21.26 21.65
C ASN A 795 19.34 -22.26 20.89
N ALA A 796 18.97 -23.40 21.46
CA ALA A 796 18.00 -24.32 20.85
C ALA A 796 16.59 -23.69 20.74
N HIS A 797 16.12 -23.01 21.79
CA HIS A 797 14.85 -22.28 21.77
C HIS A 797 14.89 -21.07 20.84
N LEU A 798 16.01 -20.35 20.78
CA LEU A 798 16.21 -19.26 19.82
C LEU A 798 16.24 -19.77 18.37
N ALA A 799 16.85 -20.93 18.10
CA ALA A 799 16.85 -21.54 16.77
C ALA A 799 15.41 -21.86 16.33
N HIS A 800 14.60 -22.46 17.20
CA HIS A 800 13.18 -22.73 16.91
C HIS A 800 12.40 -21.43 16.67
N ALA A 801 12.59 -20.40 17.50
CA ALA A 801 11.99 -19.09 17.27
C ALA A 801 12.43 -18.48 15.92
N GLY A 802 13.71 -18.59 15.57
CA GLY A 802 14.27 -18.12 14.31
C GLY A 802 13.64 -18.81 13.11
N GLU A 803 13.51 -20.14 13.12
CA GLU A 803 12.82 -20.91 12.07
C GLU A 803 11.39 -20.43 11.85
N ILE A 804 10.68 -20.08 12.92
CA ILE A 804 9.31 -19.56 12.85
C ILE A 804 9.32 -18.15 12.26
N TYR A 805 10.21 -17.24 12.72
CA TYR A 805 10.31 -15.89 12.16
C TYR A 805 10.67 -15.91 10.67
N ASP A 806 11.58 -16.79 10.26
CA ASP A 806 11.94 -17.01 8.86
C ASP A 806 10.76 -17.55 8.06
N ALA A 807 10.05 -18.54 8.59
CA ALA A 807 8.88 -19.14 7.93
C ALA A 807 7.71 -18.18 7.78
N VAL A 808 7.50 -17.24 8.73
CA VAL A 808 6.43 -16.24 8.67
C VAL A 808 6.91 -14.89 8.13
N HIS A 809 8.19 -14.75 7.82
CA HIS A 809 8.82 -13.52 7.31
C HIS A 809 8.46 -12.27 8.11
N SER A 810 8.46 -12.37 9.44
CA SER A 810 8.08 -11.26 10.31
C SER A 810 9.31 -10.53 10.85
N THR A 811 9.25 -9.21 10.82
CA THR A 811 10.24 -8.31 11.44
C THR A 811 9.56 -7.35 12.41
N ASP A 812 8.55 -7.85 13.11
CA ASP A 812 7.79 -7.08 14.10
C ASP A 812 8.61 -6.78 15.37
N ARG A 813 7.96 -6.18 16.39
CA ARG A 813 8.61 -5.88 17.67
C ARG A 813 9.14 -7.11 18.39
N TYR A 814 8.55 -8.29 18.18
CA TYR A 814 9.00 -9.54 18.83
C TYR A 814 10.28 -10.09 18.17
N TYR A 815 10.41 -9.89 16.87
CA TYR A 815 11.65 -10.22 16.14
C TYR A 815 12.84 -9.41 16.64
N VAL A 816 12.68 -8.09 16.86
CA VAL A 816 13.73 -7.25 17.45
C VAL A 816 14.18 -7.79 18.80
N ARG A 817 13.24 -8.25 19.63
CA ARG A 817 13.52 -8.85 20.94
C ARG A 817 14.23 -10.19 20.82
N TYR A 818 13.88 -11.00 19.84
CA TYR A 818 14.60 -12.22 19.50
C TYR A 818 16.07 -11.94 19.19
N LEU A 819 16.36 -10.94 18.36
CA LEU A 819 17.73 -10.58 18.00
C LEU A 819 18.57 -10.16 19.22
N TYR A 820 18.03 -9.30 20.10
CA TYR A 820 18.84 -8.88 21.25
C TYR A 820 18.97 -9.93 22.35
N VAL A 821 18.03 -10.87 22.47
CA VAL A 821 18.24 -12.02 23.38
C VAL A 821 19.33 -12.93 22.84
N GLY A 822 19.41 -13.12 21.53
CA GLY A 822 20.53 -13.81 20.88
C GLY A 822 21.87 -13.11 21.10
N MET A 823 21.92 -11.78 21.00
CA MET A 823 23.11 -10.99 21.35
C MET A 823 23.49 -11.15 22.84
N PHE A 824 22.51 -11.18 23.74
CA PHE A 824 22.76 -11.40 25.16
C PHE A 824 23.29 -12.80 25.45
N ALA A 825 22.83 -13.82 24.73
CA ALA A 825 23.36 -15.19 24.83
C ALA A 825 24.86 -15.22 24.43
N ASP A 826 25.23 -14.54 23.32
CA ASP A 826 26.64 -14.42 22.91
C ASP A 826 27.50 -13.76 24.00
N VAL A 827 26.96 -12.68 24.64
CA VAL A 827 27.67 -12.02 25.75
C VAL A 827 27.91 -12.96 26.91
N VAL A 828 26.95 -13.83 27.26
CA VAL A 828 27.08 -14.79 28.35
C VAL A 828 28.02 -15.95 27.99
N ASP A 829 28.08 -16.34 26.72
CA ASP A 829 29.03 -17.32 26.18
C ASP A 829 30.45 -16.78 26.03
N GLY A 830 30.66 -15.46 26.19
CA GLY A 830 31.95 -14.79 26.03
C GLY A 830 32.32 -14.50 24.57
N ASP A 831 31.39 -14.65 23.64
CA ASP A 831 31.57 -14.26 22.24
C ASP A 831 31.22 -12.78 22.01
N TYR A 832 32.12 -11.92 22.51
CA TYR A 832 31.91 -10.46 22.45
C TYR A 832 32.02 -9.88 21.03
N GLU A 833 32.77 -10.54 20.11
CA GLU A 833 32.86 -10.10 18.72
C GLU A 833 31.52 -10.33 17.99
N SER A 834 30.88 -11.48 18.17
CA SER A 834 29.52 -11.71 17.63
C SER A 834 28.52 -10.69 18.17
N ALA A 835 28.54 -10.41 19.46
CA ALA A 835 27.66 -9.39 20.05
C ALA A 835 27.90 -8.00 19.44
N LYS A 836 29.16 -7.64 19.19
CA LYS A 836 29.55 -6.36 18.58
C LYS A 836 29.11 -6.26 17.11
N GLU A 837 29.19 -7.36 16.34
CA GLU A 837 28.69 -7.41 14.96
C GLU A 837 27.19 -7.27 14.89
N LYS A 838 26.43 -7.92 15.78
CA LYS A 838 24.96 -7.89 15.83
C LYS A 838 24.40 -6.53 16.29
N TYR A 839 25.10 -5.79 17.17
CA TYR A 839 24.59 -4.57 17.76
C TYR A 839 24.14 -3.49 16.74
N PRO A 840 24.93 -3.13 15.68
CA PRO A 840 24.51 -2.13 14.70
C PRO A 840 23.27 -2.55 13.91
N GLU A 841 23.15 -3.85 13.60
CA GLU A 841 21.99 -4.41 12.89
C GLU A 841 20.72 -4.26 13.74
N ILE A 842 20.79 -4.62 15.01
CA ILE A 842 19.68 -4.50 15.96
C ILE A 842 19.29 -3.04 16.13
N CYS A 843 20.27 -2.12 16.24
CA CYS A 843 20.01 -0.69 16.31
C CYS A 843 19.27 -0.13 15.08
N GLY A 844 19.50 -0.69 13.89
CA GLY A 844 18.84 -0.31 12.65
C GLY A 844 17.35 -0.62 12.61
N VAL A 845 16.90 -1.63 13.36
CA VAL A 845 15.50 -2.12 13.33
C VAL A 845 14.69 -1.78 14.57
N MET A 846 15.30 -1.39 15.69
CA MET A 846 14.57 -1.08 16.92
C MET A 846 13.87 0.28 16.88
N LYS A 847 12.62 0.30 17.33
CA LYS A 847 11.77 1.51 17.33
C LYS A 847 11.40 2.00 18.72
N SER A 848 11.09 1.06 19.65
CA SER A 848 10.59 1.42 20.98
C SER A 848 11.73 1.84 21.91
N LYS A 849 11.44 2.76 22.83
CA LYS A 849 12.39 3.15 23.88
C LYS A 849 12.69 1.99 24.86
N TYR A 850 11.74 1.08 25.03
CA TYR A 850 11.93 -0.14 25.82
C TYR A 850 13.00 -1.03 25.19
N ASP A 851 12.87 -1.35 23.90
CA ASP A 851 13.84 -2.20 23.22
C ASP A 851 15.22 -1.52 23.16
N LYS A 852 15.27 -0.20 22.94
CA LYS A 852 16.52 0.57 23.04
C LYS A 852 17.20 0.44 24.39
N SER A 853 16.42 0.54 25.47
CA SER A 853 16.93 0.37 26.84
C SER A 853 17.56 -1.00 27.04
N GLN A 854 16.90 -2.07 26.57
CA GLN A 854 17.39 -3.44 26.74
C GLN A 854 18.64 -3.73 25.88
N VAL A 855 18.64 -3.30 24.64
CA VAL A 855 19.78 -3.48 23.70
C VAL A 855 21.02 -2.78 24.26
N GLU A 856 20.88 -1.53 24.69
CA GLU A 856 21.99 -0.77 25.29
C GLU A 856 22.52 -1.43 26.56
N PHE A 857 21.63 -1.99 27.38
CA PHE A 857 22.01 -2.69 28.61
C PHE A 857 22.77 -3.99 28.33
N TYR A 858 22.26 -4.85 27.45
CA TYR A 858 22.92 -6.12 27.14
C TYR A 858 24.25 -5.91 26.41
N TYR A 859 24.34 -4.90 25.56
CA TYR A 859 25.59 -4.52 24.92
C TYR A 859 26.61 -3.97 25.94
N ALA A 860 26.14 -3.14 26.88
CA ALA A 860 26.98 -2.64 27.97
C ALA A 860 27.55 -3.78 28.85
N LEU A 861 26.79 -4.85 29.08
CA LEU A 861 27.28 -6.07 29.76
C LEU A 861 28.43 -6.73 29.00
N GLY A 862 28.33 -6.84 27.67
CA GLY A 862 29.38 -7.37 26.82
C GLY A 862 30.66 -6.53 26.88
N LEU A 863 30.52 -5.20 26.78
CA LEU A 863 31.63 -4.24 26.91
C LEU A 863 32.28 -4.28 28.30
N TYR A 864 31.45 -4.43 29.35
CA TYR A 864 31.98 -4.60 30.71
C TYR A 864 32.76 -5.89 30.87
N ALA A 865 32.24 -7.01 30.32
CA ALA A 865 32.87 -8.32 30.38
C ALA A 865 34.18 -8.37 29.58
N SER A 866 34.26 -7.75 28.41
CA SER A 866 35.46 -7.60 27.57
C SER A 866 36.49 -6.57 28.10
N GLY A 867 36.20 -5.91 29.24
CA GLY A 867 37.14 -4.98 29.90
C GLY A 867 37.01 -3.50 29.47
N ASP A 868 36.19 -3.15 28.45
CA ASP A 868 35.97 -1.76 28.06
C ASP A 868 34.95 -1.07 28.97
N THR A 869 35.39 -0.73 30.17
CA THR A 869 34.54 -0.11 31.19
C THR A 869 34.08 1.30 30.85
N GLY A 870 34.84 2.01 29.97
CA GLY A 870 34.52 3.37 29.53
C GLY A 870 33.29 3.37 28.60
N ALA A 871 33.34 2.56 27.55
CA ALA A 871 32.23 2.39 26.65
C ALA A 871 31.00 1.74 27.35
N ALA A 872 31.22 0.77 28.23
CA ALA A 872 30.17 0.17 29.06
C ALA A 872 29.39 1.21 29.87
N LEU A 873 30.09 2.18 30.46
CA LEU A 873 29.45 3.26 31.24
C LEU A 873 28.63 4.20 30.37
N GLU A 874 29.07 4.48 29.16
CA GLU A 874 28.33 5.32 28.19
C GLU A 874 26.99 4.61 27.81
N HIS A 875 27.07 3.35 27.42
CA HIS A 875 25.89 2.57 27.00
C HIS A 875 24.90 2.33 28.15
N VAL A 876 25.37 2.02 29.37
CA VAL A 876 24.45 1.83 30.50
C VAL A 876 23.77 3.15 30.94
N ASN A 877 24.42 4.30 30.76
CA ASN A 877 23.79 5.59 31.02
C ASN A 877 22.70 5.88 29.96
N THR A 878 22.95 5.52 28.70
CA THR A 878 21.96 5.61 27.63
C THR A 878 20.76 4.69 27.91
N ALA A 879 21.00 3.43 28.31
CA ALA A 879 19.98 2.49 28.74
C ALA A 879 19.13 3.07 29.88
N TYR A 880 19.76 3.63 30.89
CA TYR A 880 19.11 4.23 32.05
C TYR A 880 18.22 5.43 31.65
N GLY A 881 18.70 6.27 30.72
CA GLY A 881 17.92 7.37 30.17
C GLY A 881 16.61 6.91 29.54
N TYR A 882 16.66 5.91 28.67
CA TYR A 882 15.49 5.33 28.03
C TYR A 882 14.55 4.66 29.06
N ALA A 883 15.10 3.87 29.98
CA ALA A 883 14.29 3.16 31.00
C ALA A 883 13.54 4.13 31.95
N LYS A 884 14.15 5.30 32.23
CA LYS A 884 13.52 6.35 33.05
C LYS A 884 12.37 7.04 32.30
N GLU A 885 12.48 7.23 31.00
CA GLU A 885 11.46 7.92 30.21
C GLU A 885 10.17 7.09 30.02
N ILE A 886 10.24 5.78 30.18
CA ILE A 886 9.11 4.85 29.92
C ILE A 886 8.58 4.18 31.21
N ASP A 887 9.06 4.58 32.38
CA ASP A 887 8.72 3.93 33.67
C ASP A 887 8.89 2.40 33.67
N ALA A 888 9.96 1.88 33.03
CA ALA A 888 10.30 0.47 33.05
C ALA A 888 10.85 0.06 34.44
N TYR A 889 9.96 -0.16 35.39
CA TYR A 889 10.30 -0.31 36.80
C TYR A 889 11.21 -1.52 37.11
N LEU A 890 10.91 -2.67 36.55
CA LEU A 890 11.62 -3.92 36.87
C LEU A 890 12.99 -3.97 36.17
N GLU A 891 13.02 -3.72 34.89
CA GLU A 891 14.22 -3.77 34.07
C GLU A 891 15.20 -2.62 34.40
N ARG A 892 14.74 -1.58 35.06
CA ARG A 892 15.58 -0.47 35.55
C ARG A 892 16.53 -0.92 36.64
N ASN A 893 16.13 -1.92 37.45
CA ASN A 893 16.96 -2.39 38.58
C ASN A 893 18.29 -3.01 38.10
N GLU A 894 18.30 -3.82 37.05
CA GLU A 894 19.52 -4.41 36.49
C GLU A 894 20.44 -3.33 35.91
N ILE A 895 19.86 -2.35 35.23
CA ILE A 895 20.59 -1.22 34.64
C ILE A 895 21.25 -0.37 35.73
N ILE A 896 20.54 -0.09 36.85
CA ILE A 896 21.08 0.65 38.01
C ILE A 896 22.24 -0.12 38.62
N LEU A 897 22.13 -1.45 38.77
CA LEU A 897 23.20 -2.27 39.39
C LEU A 897 24.46 -2.28 38.52
N LEU A 898 24.38 -2.46 37.22
CA LEU A 898 25.54 -2.40 36.31
C LEU A 898 26.19 -1.01 36.37
N ARG A 899 25.36 0.03 36.32
CA ARG A 899 25.82 1.43 36.43
C ARG A 899 26.58 1.68 37.72
N ASN A 900 26.09 1.20 38.85
CA ASN A 900 26.75 1.36 40.18
C ASN A 900 28.07 0.58 40.25
N ILE A 901 28.14 -0.61 39.68
CA ILE A 901 29.38 -1.38 39.57
C ILE A 901 30.42 -0.62 38.76
N LEU A 902 30.05 -0.03 37.63
CA LEU A 902 30.95 0.76 36.76
C LEU A 902 31.42 2.06 37.42
N LEU A 903 30.63 2.67 38.28
CA LEU A 903 30.96 3.90 39.02
C LEU A 903 31.79 3.68 40.29
N GLY A 904 32.25 2.46 40.57
CA GLY A 904 33.13 2.17 41.68
C GLY A 904 32.46 1.75 42.99
N GLY A 905 31.21 1.25 42.92
CA GLY A 905 30.63 0.46 43.96
C GLY A 905 29.88 1.22 45.08
N SER A 906 29.14 2.26 44.74
CA SER A 906 28.16 2.77 45.72
C SER A 906 26.99 1.75 45.82
N ASP A 907 26.65 1.38 47.06
CA ASP A 907 25.46 0.54 47.34
C ASP A 907 24.17 1.37 47.27
N ASP A 908 24.15 2.35 46.34
CA ASP A 908 22.99 3.24 46.19
C ASP A 908 21.86 2.47 45.47
N THR A 909 20.86 2.11 46.23
CA THR A 909 19.62 1.49 45.78
C THR A 909 18.52 2.50 45.51
N ALA A 910 18.87 3.79 45.50
CA ALA A 910 17.90 4.85 45.23
C ALA A 910 17.30 4.72 43.82
N GLY A 911 16.01 4.64 43.73
CA GLY A 911 15.26 4.46 42.47
C GLY A 911 14.98 3.02 42.06
N MET A 912 15.43 2.01 42.82
CA MET A 912 15.02 0.62 42.69
C MET A 912 13.59 0.39 43.18
N VAL A 913 12.87 -0.48 42.50
CA VAL A 913 11.51 -0.88 42.86
C VAL A 913 11.52 -2.30 43.40
N GLY A 914 10.78 -2.56 44.48
CA GLY A 914 10.62 -3.89 45.02
C GLY A 914 9.99 -4.88 44.04
N CYS A 915 10.49 -6.10 43.97
CA CYS A 915 10.04 -7.13 43.04
C CYS A 915 8.70 -7.80 43.47
N GLY A 916 7.90 -7.21 44.33
CA GLY A 916 6.62 -7.78 44.78
C GLY A 916 6.77 -9.15 45.49
N THR A 917 7.90 -9.40 46.13
CA THR A 917 8.20 -10.64 46.81
C THR A 917 8.30 -10.41 48.31
N ASN A 918 7.97 -11.43 49.10
CA ASN A 918 8.39 -11.52 50.53
C ASN A 918 9.91 -11.77 50.69
N ARG A 919 10.64 -11.92 49.57
CA ARG A 919 12.10 -12.01 49.57
C ARG A 919 12.69 -10.60 49.66
N ASP A 920 13.73 -10.50 50.48
CA ASP A 920 14.49 -9.25 50.62
C ASP A 920 15.07 -8.87 49.26
N ILE A 921 14.87 -7.62 48.82
CA ILE A 921 15.48 -7.06 47.62
C ILE A 921 16.99 -7.28 47.58
N THR A 922 17.63 -7.47 48.74
CA THR A 922 19.05 -7.78 48.97
C THR A 922 19.44 -9.08 48.26
N GLU A 923 18.66 -10.16 48.37
CA GLU A 923 18.96 -11.44 47.69
C GLU A 923 18.93 -11.30 46.18
N TRP A 924 17.98 -10.51 45.66
CA TRP A 924 17.89 -10.24 44.24
C TRP A 924 19.09 -9.41 43.73
N ILE A 925 19.48 -8.37 44.48
CA ILE A 925 20.64 -7.54 44.19
C ILE A 925 21.91 -8.40 44.18
N ASP A 926 22.08 -9.29 45.16
CA ASP A 926 23.25 -10.14 45.28
C ASP A 926 23.36 -11.13 44.09
N PHE A 927 22.23 -11.69 43.67
CA PHE A 927 22.20 -12.56 42.47
C PHE A 927 22.64 -11.82 41.22
N VAL A 928 21.99 -10.68 40.89
CA VAL A 928 22.31 -9.92 39.67
C VAL A 928 23.74 -9.38 39.71
N ARG A 929 24.19 -8.93 40.85
CA ARG A 929 25.58 -8.48 41.08
C ARG A 929 26.58 -9.61 40.91
N GLY A 930 26.26 -10.78 41.45
CA GLY A 930 27.03 -12.01 41.27
C GLY A 930 27.12 -12.43 39.81
N PHE A 931 25.99 -12.44 39.11
CA PHE A 931 25.90 -12.70 37.67
C PHE A 931 26.75 -11.72 36.84
N ILE A 932 26.62 -10.41 37.06
CA ILE A 932 27.39 -9.40 36.32
C ILE A 932 28.90 -9.57 36.57
N ARG A 933 29.35 -9.86 37.82
CA ARG A 933 30.76 -10.07 38.12
C ARG A 933 31.30 -11.35 37.48
N SER A 934 30.51 -12.40 37.45
CA SER A 934 30.92 -13.71 36.89
C SER A 934 31.11 -13.68 35.36
N LEU A 935 30.61 -12.68 34.66
CA LEU A 935 30.89 -12.47 33.22
C LEU A 935 32.38 -12.13 32.96
N LYS A 936 33.08 -11.48 33.93
CA LYS A 936 34.52 -11.18 33.84
C LYS A 936 35.41 -12.35 34.22
N GLU A 937 34.92 -13.30 34.99
CA GLU A 937 35.72 -14.41 35.51
C GLU A 937 35.99 -15.47 34.45
N ASN A 938 35.15 -15.55 33.41
CA ASN A 938 35.29 -16.50 32.29
C ASN A 938 36.55 -16.25 31.43
N GLU A 939 37.20 -15.08 31.48
CA GLU A 939 38.46 -14.83 30.77
C GLU A 939 39.70 -15.47 31.41
N ASN A 940 39.62 -15.94 32.64
CA ASN A 940 40.79 -16.52 33.37
C ASN A 940 40.88 -18.06 33.30
N GLU A 941 39.95 -18.77 32.63
CA GLU A 941 39.93 -20.20 32.48
C GLU A 941 40.12 -20.73 31.04
N VAL A 942 40.46 -19.87 30.06
CA VAL A 942 40.79 -20.29 28.68
C VAL A 942 42.26 -20.20 28.39
#